data_58fb11ae36116755a6ec5a8449107e8f
#
_entry.id   58fb11ae36116755a6ec5a8449107e8f
#
_cell.length_a   1.000
_cell.length_b   1.000
_cell.length_c   1.000
_cell.angle_alpha   90.00
_cell.angle_beta   90.00
_cell.angle_gamma   90.00
#
_symmetry.space_group_name_H-M   'P 1'
#
loop_
_entity.id
_entity.type
_entity.pdbx_description
1 polymer ?
#
loop_
_entity_poly.entity_id
_entity_poly.type
_entity_poly.pdbx_seq_one_letter_code
_entity_poly.pdbx_strand_id
1 'polypeptide(L)'
;MKTSNTLHDQWKKKVIDFLKKLSIPSRITFIILGFLSTAWMLIRIIPKPSRINYPCMKATMPMASSFISYIVGITGFAFLFKKARERFYQARYLWAVAFVLLGLVAGIWTIVNTNSTTWASETLKLQAAQPGNEPVGVAKGIYPGRVVWVYDPDVTDENCQNVTGDYWYLDANTDQTLVNAMLSKGIQKLTGASTDADAWNNLFKHFNENHGKGQTGYVTGENIAIKINLNGQSHPRNVNTSPQICIAILDQLVNTVGVAQSDISIGDPNCPMNNITYNPLKAAFPNVIYWGYESGRVNPEPTSSEVLISSDNSELRFDDELPQAYIDAEYLINIPVFKKHHRAGISLGTKNHFGSIGAYAGGAWHMHYSLPCPEADGIVTQGDYGAYRCFVDIMGHAELGGKTILHLVDGIWGSTNWGHPPIKWRMTPFNNDWPSSLFLSQDPVAIESVGYDFLFNEFDESHPTEGLPATDDKGPYPRFEGTDDYLHQAADPANWPAGISYDPENDGSALTSLGTHEHWNNPIDKKYSRNLGTGNGIELYYTSTNPAGLDDLQLASSPKVYPNPVTEKATIQFNLAEPALVFLELYSPEGKLVQTLNQGQLKAGQHQFSWSPDGKPGLYIGRLSVTSGEEHRNHAFKIRVQ
;
A
#
# COMPACT_ATOMS: atom_id res chain seq x y z
N MET A 1 12.40 41.46 -25.82
CA MET A 1 12.29 40.10 -26.38
C MET A 1 11.10 39.36 -25.76
N LYS A 2 9.87 39.84 -25.87
CA LYS A 2 8.66 39.25 -25.25
C LYS A 2 7.56 38.87 -26.25
N THR A 3 7.84 38.74 -27.55
CA THR A 3 6.82 38.58 -28.59
C THR A 3 6.87 37.27 -29.39
N SER A 4 7.80 36.36 -29.11
CA SER A 4 7.88 35.09 -29.88
C SER A 4 7.14 33.89 -29.25
N ASN A 5 6.93 33.87 -27.94
CA ASN A 5 6.27 32.75 -27.26
C ASN A 5 4.75 32.73 -27.47
N THR A 6 4.10 33.88 -27.58
CA THR A 6 2.64 33.96 -27.71
C THR A 6 2.10 33.44 -29.06
N LEU A 7 2.88 33.55 -30.15
CA LEU A 7 2.47 33.04 -31.46
C LEU A 7 2.57 31.50 -31.54
N HIS A 8 3.55 30.89 -30.86
CA HIS A 8 3.73 29.45 -30.83
C HIS A 8 2.62 28.78 -29.99
N ASP A 9 2.28 29.35 -28.85
CA ASP A 9 1.22 28.85 -27.98
C ASP A 9 -0.18 29.05 -28.57
N GLN A 10 -0.42 30.17 -29.26
CA GLN A 10 -1.66 30.36 -30.01
C GLN A 10 -1.79 29.38 -31.17
N TRP A 11 -0.69 29.01 -31.81
CA TRP A 11 -0.68 27.99 -32.86
C TRP A 11 -0.94 26.60 -32.33
N LYS A 12 -0.29 26.22 -31.22
CA LYS A 12 -0.57 24.96 -30.50
C LYS A 12 -2.03 24.85 -30.08
N LYS A 13 -2.58 25.89 -29.47
CA LYS A 13 -3.99 25.93 -29.05
C LYS A 13 -4.94 25.80 -30.25
N LYS A 14 -4.69 26.49 -31.36
CA LYS A 14 -5.49 26.36 -32.59
C LYS A 14 -5.38 24.94 -33.19
N VAL A 15 -4.21 24.30 -33.16
CA VAL A 15 -4.03 22.92 -33.65
C VAL A 15 -4.75 21.94 -32.75
N ILE A 16 -4.68 22.10 -31.43
CA ILE A 16 -5.38 21.26 -30.46
C ILE A 16 -6.90 21.42 -30.61
N ASP A 17 -7.40 22.67 -30.74
CA ASP A 17 -8.82 22.92 -30.92
C ASP A 17 -9.33 22.43 -32.30
N PHE A 18 -8.49 22.45 -33.31
CA PHE A 18 -8.79 21.86 -34.62
C PHE A 18 -8.84 20.32 -34.52
N LEU A 19 -7.89 19.71 -33.82
CA LEU A 19 -7.87 18.25 -33.60
C LEU A 19 -9.05 17.80 -32.73
N LYS A 20 -9.44 18.57 -31.71
CA LYS A 20 -10.64 18.30 -30.90
C LYS A 20 -11.95 18.45 -31.68
N LYS A 21 -12.00 19.32 -32.69
CA LYS A 21 -13.14 19.45 -33.59
C LYS A 21 -13.23 18.36 -34.65
N LEU A 22 -12.11 17.71 -34.99
CA LEU A 22 -12.14 16.49 -35.80
C LEU A 22 -12.50 15.33 -34.90
N SER A 23 -13.77 14.96 -34.86
CA SER A 23 -14.20 13.66 -34.32
C SER A 23 -13.71 12.53 -35.26
N ILE A 24 -12.39 12.23 -35.18
CA ILE A 24 -11.82 11.13 -35.95
C ILE A 24 -12.37 9.86 -35.35
N PRO A 25 -13.06 8.98 -36.12
CA PRO A 25 -13.54 7.71 -35.59
C PRO A 25 -12.37 6.94 -34.98
N SER A 26 -12.58 6.33 -33.81
CA SER A 26 -11.55 5.59 -33.06
C SER A 26 -10.80 4.56 -33.90
N ARG A 27 -11.47 3.98 -34.91
CA ARG A 27 -10.87 3.05 -35.88
C ARG A 27 -9.79 3.70 -36.75
N ILE A 28 -9.98 4.95 -37.17
CA ILE A 28 -8.99 5.68 -37.99
C ILE A 28 -7.78 6.05 -37.12
N THR A 29 -8.03 6.48 -35.89
CA THR A 29 -6.97 6.75 -34.90
C THR A 29 -6.14 5.48 -34.63
N PHE A 30 -6.78 4.35 -34.42
CA PHE A 30 -6.10 3.05 -34.24
C PHE A 30 -5.23 2.68 -35.45
N ILE A 31 -5.73 2.84 -36.67
CA ILE A 31 -4.97 2.51 -37.89
C ILE A 31 -3.73 3.42 -38.01
N ILE A 32 -3.88 4.74 -37.77
CA ILE A 32 -2.78 5.70 -37.87
C ILE A 32 -1.73 5.41 -36.80
N LEU A 33 -2.13 5.29 -35.53
CA LEU A 33 -1.20 5.03 -34.44
C LEU A 33 -0.54 3.66 -34.54
N GLY A 34 -1.31 2.62 -34.92
CA GLY A 34 -0.79 1.29 -35.15
C GLY A 34 0.25 1.24 -36.26
N PHE A 35 -0.02 1.92 -37.38
CA PHE A 35 0.95 2.04 -38.47
C PHE A 35 2.23 2.78 -38.03
N LEU A 36 2.09 3.92 -37.36
CA LEU A 36 3.23 4.71 -36.88
C LEU A 36 4.07 3.93 -35.85
N SER A 37 3.41 3.23 -34.91
CA SER A 37 4.08 2.39 -33.91
C SER A 37 4.84 1.24 -34.55
N THR A 38 4.21 0.58 -35.55
CA THR A 38 4.85 -0.53 -36.29
C THR A 38 6.04 -0.02 -37.11
N ALA A 39 5.89 1.09 -37.81
CA ALA A 39 6.97 1.69 -38.59
C ALA A 39 8.14 2.12 -37.72
N TRP A 40 7.85 2.79 -36.58
CA TRP A 40 8.85 3.17 -35.59
C TRP A 40 9.61 1.96 -35.03
N MET A 41 8.89 0.90 -34.66
CA MET A 41 9.47 -0.33 -34.17
C MET A 41 10.41 -0.97 -35.20
N LEU A 42 9.98 -1.09 -36.46
CA LEU A 42 10.79 -1.67 -37.53
C LEU A 42 12.06 -0.86 -37.80
N ILE A 43 11.95 0.46 -37.91
CA ILE A 43 13.09 1.37 -38.15
C ILE A 43 14.16 1.24 -37.05
N ARG A 44 13.74 1.01 -35.81
CA ARG A 44 14.64 0.93 -34.65
C ARG A 44 15.24 -0.45 -34.42
N ILE A 45 14.46 -1.53 -34.65
CA ILE A 45 14.85 -2.91 -34.33
C ILE A 45 15.66 -3.53 -35.48
N ILE A 46 15.31 -3.29 -36.74
CA ILE A 46 16.00 -3.91 -37.89
C ILE A 46 17.51 -3.63 -37.87
N PRO A 47 17.98 -2.38 -37.65
CA PRO A 47 19.42 -2.10 -37.63
C PRO A 47 20.13 -2.64 -36.38
N LYS A 48 19.43 -2.84 -35.26
CA LYS A 48 20.02 -3.33 -34.01
C LYS A 48 18.94 -4.08 -33.16
N PRO A 49 18.83 -5.41 -33.31
CA PRO A 49 17.80 -6.22 -32.67
C PRO A 49 17.75 -6.12 -31.12
N SER A 50 18.92 -5.89 -30.48
CA SER A 50 18.98 -5.74 -29.01
C SER A 50 18.16 -4.56 -28.46
N ARG A 51 17.77 -3.60 -29.30
CA ARG A 51 16.92 -2.47 -28.90
C ARG A 51 15.47 -2.86 -28.59
N ILE A 52 15.05 -4.09 -28.90
CA ILE A 52 13.72 -4.59 -28.58
C ILE A 52 13.41 -4.53 -27.06
N ASN A 53 14.46 -4.60 -26.23
CA ASN A 53 14.35 -4.56 -24.78
C ASN A 53 14.30 -3.15 -24.19
N TYR A 54 14.43 -2.10 -25.02
CA TYR A 54 14.38 -0.72 -24.51
C TYR A 54 12.96 -0.33 -24.10
N PRO A 55 12.77 0.46 -23.03
CA PRO A 55 11.46 0.88 -22.54
C PRO A 55 10.57 1.48 -23.63
N CYS A 56 11.13 2.36 -24.48
CA CYS A 56 10.39 2.96 -25.60
C CYS A 56 9.94 1.94 -26.67
N MET A 57 10.62 0.80 -26.80
CA MET A 57 10.21 -0.28 -27.70
C MET A 57 9.14 -1.15 -27.06
N LYS A 58 9.28 -1.47 -25.77
CA LYS A 58 8.26 -2.19 -25.00
C LYS A 58 6.94 -1.42 -24.96
N ALA A 59 6.98 -0.10 -24.83
CA ALA A 59 5.80 0.77 -24.85
C ALA A 59 5.05 0.78 -26.21
N THR A 60 5.76 0.68 -27.33
CA THR A 60 5.13 0.68 -28.67
C THR A 60 4.73 -0.69 -29.16
N MET A 61 5.28 -1.76 -28.58
CA MET A 61 5.07 -3.15 -28.99
C MET A 61 3.61 -3.61 -28.95
N PRO A 62 2.79 -3.32 -27.91
CA PRO A 62 1.39 -3.71 -27.87
C PRO A 62 0.58 -3.12 -29.02
N MET A 63 0.73 -1.83 -29.29
CA MET A 63 0.03 -1.15 -30.37
C MET A 63 0.45 -1.69 -31.75
N ALA A 64 1.75 -1.91 -31.95
CA ALA A 64 2.27 -2.50 -33.18
C ALA A 64 1.78 -3.93 -33.38
N SER A 65 1.80 -4.78 -32.35
CA SER A 65 1.33 -6.17 -32.41
C SER A 65 -0.17 -6.26 -32.68
N SER A 66 -0.98 -5.43 -32.03
CA SER A 66 -2.43 -5.35 -32.28
C SER A 66 -2.74 -4.91 -33.69
N PHE A 67 -2.02 -3.94 -34.20
CA PHE A 67 -2.18 -3.49 -35.59
C PHE A 67 -1.77 -4.56 -36.60
N ILE A 68 -0.66 -5.27 -36.38
CA ILE A 68 -0.23 -6.38 -37.23
C ILE A 68 -1.29 -7.50 -37.20
N SER A 69 -1.78 -7.87 -36.02
CA SER A 69 -2.85 -8.88 -35.86
C SER A 69 -4.12 -8.46 -36.60
N TYR A 70 -4.49 -7.21 -36.53
CA TYR A 70 -5.63 -6.64 -37.26
C TYR A 70 -5.48 -6.74 -38.77
N ILE A 71 -4.31 -6.38 -39.31
CA ILE A 71 -4.01 -6.46 -40.75
C ILE A 71 -4.00 -7.94 -41.20
N VAL A 72 -3.34 -8.83 -40.42
CA VAL A 72 -3.32 -10.29 -40.73
C VAL A 72 -4.72 -10.87 -40.70
N GLY A 73 -5.54 -10.48 -39.72
CA GLY A 73 -6.94 -10.95 -39.61
C GLY A 73 -7.82 -10.51 -40.78
N ILE A 74 -7.76 -9.21 -41.17
CA ILE A 74 -8.54 -8.71 -42.33
C ILE A 74 -8.07 -9.34 -43.65
N THR A 75 -6.75 -9.42 -43.84
CA THR A 75 -6.23 -10.02 -45.10
C THR A 75 -6.51 -11.52 -45.15
N GLY A 76 -6.40 -12.23 -44.04
CA GLY A 76 -6.79 -13.63 -43.91
C GLY A 76 -8.26 -13.86 -44.19
N PHE A 77 -9.14 -13.03 -43.59
CA PHE A 77 -10.56 -13.05 -43.86
C PHE A 77 -10.88 -12.86 -45.35
N ALA A 78 -10.32 -11.82 -45.98
CA ALA A 78 -10.51 -11.52 -47.39
C ALA A 78 -10.00 -12.66 -48.30
N PHE A 79 -8.86 -13.26 -47.98
CA PHE A 79 -8.30 -14.39 -48.70
C PHE A 79 -9.20 -15.63 -48.61
N LEU A 80 -9.67 -15.98 -47.38
CA LEU A 80 -10.55 -17.12 -47.16
C LEU A 80 -11.89 -16.98 -47.88
N PHE A 81 -12.45 -15.76 -47.87
CA PHE A 81 -13.68 -15.47 -48.61
C PHE A 81 -13.49 -15.58 -50.12
N LYS A 82 -12.36 -15.11 -50.66
CA LYS A 82 -12.02 -15.27 -52.06
C LYS A 82 -11.91 -16.75 -52.42
N LYS A 83 -11.27 -17.58 -51.59
CA LYS A 83 -11.16 -19.03 -51.78
C LYS A 83 -12.50 -19.72 -51.67
N ALA A 84 -13.35 -19.32 -50.74
CA ALA A 84 -14.73 -19.84 -50.65
C ALA A 84 -15.50 -19.60 -51.94
N ARG A 85 -15.44 -18.37 -52.51
CA ARG A 85 -16.08 -18.02 -53.78
C ARG A 85 -15.55 -18.84 -54.95
N GLU A 86 -14.22 -19.01 -55.05
CA GLU A 86 -13.62 -19.86 -56.11
C GLU A 86 -14.11 -21.30 -56.01
N ARG A 87 -14.20 -21.89 -54.82
CA ARG A 87 -14.68 -23.26 -54.60
C ARG A 87 -16.17 -23.40 -54.86
N PHE A 88 -16.97 -22.38 -54.56
CA PHE A 88 -18.40 -22.34 -54.86
C PHE A 88 -18.65 -22.41 -56.37
N TYR A 89 -17.92 -21.64 -57.17
CA TYR A 89 -18.04 -21.66 -58.63
C TYR A 89 -17.54 -22.97 -59.26
N GLN A 90 -16.68 -23.73 -58.56
CA GLN A 90 -16.24 -25.08 -58.97
C GLN A 90 -17.18 -26.20 -58.51
N ALA A 91 -18.37 -25.88 -58.00
CA ALA A 91 -19.36 -26.80 -57.42
C ALA A 91 -18.83 -27.67 -56.25
N ARG A 92 -17.76 -27.20 -55.56
CA ARG A 92 -17.17 -27.85 -54.40
C ARG A 92 -17.72 -27.23 -53.12
N TYR A 93 -19.01 -27.38 -52.85
CA TYR A 93 -19.75 -26.67 -51.82
C TYR A 93 -19.24 -26.94 -50.39
N LEU A 94 -18.81 -28.17 -50.09
CA LEU A 94 -18.29 -28.52 -48.79
C LEU A 94 -17.03 -27.67 -48.43
N TRP A 95 -16.11 -27.51 -49.38
CA TRP A 95 -14.92 -26.68 -49.21
C TRP A 95 -15.24 -25.20 -49.20
N ALA A 96 -16.25 -24.76 -49.92
CA ALA A 96 -16.69 -23.37 -49.86
C ALA A 96 -17.25 -23.03 -48.48
N VAL A 97 -18.08 -23.88 -47.88
CA VAL A 97 -18.59 -23.71 -46.50
C VAL A 97 -17.46 -23.74 -45.49
N ALA A 98 -16.50 -24.66 -45.61
CA ALA A 98 -15.34 -24.71 -44.70
C ALA A 98 -14.52 -23.39 -44.70
N PHE A 99 -14.28 -22.81 -45.90
CA PHE A 99 -13.56 -21.52 -46.00
C PHE A 99 -14.39 -20.35 -45.48
N VAL A 100 -15.71 -20.35 -45.61
CA VAL A 100 -16.58 -19.34 -44.98
C VAL A 100 -16.50 -19.42 -43.45
N LEU A 101 -16.62 -20.64 -42.90
CA LEU A 101 -16.53 -20.82 -41.43
C LEU A 101 -15.17 -20.39 -40.87
N LEU A 102 -14.06 -20.77 -41.52
CA LEU A 102 -12.72 -20.33 -41.15
C LEU A 102 -12.58 -18.81 -41.27
N GLY A 103 -13.15 -18.20 -42.29
CA GLY A 103 -13.18 -16.75 -42.45
C GLY A 103 -13.96 -16.05 -41.33
N LEU A 104 -15.13 -16.59 -40.96
CA LEU A 104 -15.91 -16.07 -39.84
C LEU A 104 -15.17 -16.17 -38.51
N VAL A 105 -14.51 -17.31 -38.24
CA VAL A 105 -13.66 -17.47 -37.03
C VAL A 105 -12.54 -16.44 -37.01
N ALA A 106 -11.83 -16.24 -38.11
CA ALA A 106 -10.77 -15.22 -38.22
C ALA A 106 -11.31 -13.80 -38.03
N GLY A 107 -12.50 -13.52 -38.60
CA GLY A 107 -13.18 -12.23 -38.43
C GLY A 107 -13.62 -11.96 -36.99
N ILE A 108 -14.24 -12.95 -36.35
CA ILE A 108 -14.67 -12.88 -34.95
C ILE A 108 -13.43 -12.70 -34.03
N TRP A 109 -12.37 -13.49 -34.25
CA TRP A 109 -11.14 -13.38 -33.50
C TRP A 109 -10.51 -11.98 -33.60
N THR A 110 -10.54 -11.39 -34.82
CA THR A 110 -10.05 -10.02 -35.03
C THR A 110 -10.90 -9.00 -34.29
N ILE A 111 -12.24 -9.14 -34.31
CA ILE A 111 -13.17 -8.23 -33.61
C ILE A 111 -13.00 -8.34 -32.09
N VAL A 112 -12.92 -9.57 -31.57
CA VAL A 112 -12.76 -9.80 -30.12
C VAL A 112 -11.43 -9.22 -29.63
N ASN A 113 -10.33 -9.43 -30.36
CA ASN A 113 -9.02 -8.90 -29.97
C ASN A 113 -8.84 -7.39 -30.23
N THR A 114 -9.71 -6.74 -31.02
CA THR A 114 -9.63 -5.30 -31.27
C THR A 114 -10.66 -4.49 -30.49
N ASN A 115 -11.72 -5.13 -29.96
CA ASN A 115 -12.75 -4.46 -29.16
C ASN A 115 -12.41 -4.36 -27.66
N SER A 116 -11.25 -4.84 -27.23
CA SER A 116 -10.81 -4.65 -25.85
C SER A 116 -10.40 -3.20 -25.65
N THR A 117 -11.34 -2.36 -25.23
CA THR A 117 -11.09 -1.02 -24.64
C THR A 117 -10.27 -1.10 -23.36
N THR A 118 -9.98 -2.29 -22.88
CA THR A 118 -9.06 -2.64 -21.79
C THR A 118 -7.58 -2.40 -22.12
N TRP A 119 -7.19 -2.26 -23.38
CA TRP A 119 -5.79 -2.13 -23.76
C TRP A 119 -5.12 -0.84 -23.26
N ALA A 120 -5.85 0.25 -23.17
CA ALA A 120 -5.28 1.50 -22.66
C ALA A 120 -5.06 1.44 -21.14
N SER A 121 -5.97 0.80 -20.40
CA SER A 121 -5.85 0.67 -18.95
C SER A 121 -4.82 -0.40 -18.53
N GLU A 122 -4.76 -1.54 -19.25
CA GLU A 122 -3.73 -2.56 -18.98
C GLU A 122 -2.33 -2.11 -19.43
N THR A 123 -2.23 -1.36 -20.53
CA THR A 123 -0.93 -0.85 -20.98
C THR A 123 -0.41 0.27 -20.06
N LEU A 124 -1.31 1.09 -19.51
CA LEU A 124 -0.98 2.08 -18.49
C LEU A 124 -0.63 1.42 -17.15
N LYS A 125 -1.37 0.39 -16.73
CA LYS A 125 -1.03 -0.43 -15.54
C LYS A 125 0.34 -1.12 -15.69
N LEU A 126 0.66 -1.64 -16.88
CA LEU A 126 1.97 -2.26 -17.17
C LEU A 126 3.11 -1.24 -17.29
N GLN A 127 2.83 0.06 -17.53
CA GLN A 127 3.85 1.11 -17.54
C GLN A 127 4.15 1.67 -16.14
N ALA A 128 3.21 1.60 -15.22
CA ALA A 128 3.35 2.12 -13.86
C ALA A 128 3.81 1.06 -12.86
N ALA A 129 3.54 -0.22 -13.10
CA ALA A 129 3.93 -1.28 -12.16
C ALA A 129 5.41 -1.64 -12.35
N GLN A 130 6.23 -1.31 -11.36
CA GLN A 130 7.55 -1.95 -11.24
C GLN A 130 7.38 -3.47 -11.03
N PRO A 131 8.31 -4.28 -11.59
CA PRO A 131 8.39 -5.68 -11.19
C PRO A 131 8.56 -5.79 -9.68
N GLY A 132 7.91 -6.76 -9.06
CA GLY A 132 8.12 -7.04 -7.65
C GLY A 132 9.59 -7.38 -7.35
N ASN A 133 10.05 -7.03 -6.16
CA ASN A 133 11.39 -7.34 -5.66
C ASN A 133 12.55 -6.66 -6.41
N GLU A 134 12.32 -5.49 -6.97
CA GLU A 134 13.36 -4.62 -7.55
C GLU A 134 13.49 -3.33 -6.71
N PRO A 135 14.24 -3.35 -5.60
CA PRO A 135 14.33 -2.21 -4.69
C PRO A 135 15.06 -1.02 -5.31
N VAL A 136 14.52 0.18 -5.06
CA VAL A 136 15.11 1.47 -5.40
C VAL A 136 15.34 2.26 -4.12
N GLY A 137 16.44 3.04 -4.08
CA GLY A 137 16.77 3.89 -2.93
C GLY A 137 17.57 3.19 -1.84
N VAL A 138 17.69 3.85 -0.69
CA VAL A 138 18.48 3.41 0.46
C VAL A 138 17.57 3.20 1.65
N ALA A 139 17.49 1.97 2.11
CA ALA A 139 16.67 1.59 3.26
C ALA A 139 17.14 2.26 4.56
N LYS A 140 16.21 2.77 5.37
CA LYS A 140 16.45 3.47 6.64
C LYS A 140 15.99 2.65 7.85
N GLY A 141 16.46 3.03 9.04
CA GLY A 141 16.07 2.49 10.34
C GLY A 141 17.09 1.55 10.97
N ILE A 142 16.86 1.16 12.24
CA ILE A 142 17.68 0.22 13.02
C ILE A 142 17.85 -1.11 12.27
N TYR A 143 16.75 -1.61 11.72
CA TYR A 143 16.73 -2.68 10.72
C TYR A 143 16.32 -2.04 9.40
N PRO A 144 17.26 -1.71 8.51
CA PRO A 144 16.97 -0.91 7.34
C PRO A 144 15.85 -1.49 6.47
N GLY A 145 14.85 -0.65 6.15
CA GLY A 145 13.69 -1.04 5.33
C GLY A 145 12.68 -1.95 6.02
N ARG A 146 12.81 -2.18 7.33
CA ARG A 146 11.83 -2.98 8.06
C ARG A 146 10.52 -2.24 8.22
N VAL A 147 9.44 -2.91 7.81
CA VAL A 147 8.05 -2.56 8.11
C VAL A 147 7.47 -3.70 8.94
N VAL A 148 7.14 -3.43 10.19
CA VAL A 148 6.48 -4.41 11.07
C VAL A 148 4.98 -4.33 10.84
N TRP A 149 4.37 -5.43 10.45
CA TRP A 149 2.93 -5.60 10.36
C TRP A 149 2.44 -6.45 11.52
N VAL A 150 1.68 -5.84 12.42
CA VAL A 150 1.02 -6.53 13.52
C VAL A 150 -0.44 -6.71 13.16
N TYR A 151 -0.92 -7.94 13.10
CA TYR A 151 -2.31 -8.27 12.81
C TYR A 151 -2.91 -9.10 13.95
N ASP A 152 -4.06 -8.68 14.46
CA ASP A 152 -4.83 -9.45 15.42
C ASP A 152 -6.33 -9.31 15.12
N PRO A 153 -7.00 -10.35 14.61
CA PRO A 153 -8.42 -10.26 14.27
C PRO A 153 -9.30 -10.01 15.50
N ASP A 154 -8.86 -10.38 16.70
CA ASP A 154 -9.65 -10.24 17.94
C ASP A 154 -9.63 -8.78 18.47
N VAL A 155 -8.83 -7.87 17.86
CA VAL A 155 -8.77 -6.45 18.28
C VAL A 155 -10.05 -5.69 17.92
N THR A 156 -10.82 -6.17 16.95
CA THR A 156 -12.09 -5.59 16.50
C THR A 156 -13.23 -6.59 16.61
N ASP A 157 -14.45 -6.12 16.93
CA ASP A 157 -15.64 -6.98 16.85
C ASP A 157 -16.05 -7.16 15.37
N GLU A 158 -15.98 -8.40 14.88
CA GLU A 158 -16.42 -8.75 13.55
C GLU A 158 -17.88 -8.41 13.26
N ASN A 159 -18.74 -8.30 14.29
CA ASN A 159 -20.16 -8.02 14.16
C ASN A 159 -20.49 -6.53 14.23
N CYS A 160 -19.52 -5.65 14.45
CA CYS A 160 -19.73 -4.20 14.51
C CYS A 160 -20.47 -3.70 13.25
N GLN A 161 -21.62 -3.03 13.46
CA GLN A 161 -22.43 -2.48 12.37
C GLN A 161 -22.13 -1.02 12.08
N ASN A 162 -21.35 -0.38 12.92
CA ASN A 162 -21.00 1.03 12.83
C ASN A 162 -22.22 1.96 12.71
N VAL A 163 -23.20 1.75 13.57
CA VAL A 163 -24.44 2.53 13.68
C VAL A 163 -24.58 3.17 15.06
N THR A 164 -25.62 3.99 15.28
CA THR A 164 -25.86 4.63 16.58
C THR A 164 -25.92 3.60 17.71
N GLY A 165 -25.02 3.74 18.69
CA GLY A 165 -24.87 2.83 19.82
C GLY A 165 -23.91 1.66 19.57
N ASP A 166 -23.40 1.49 18.34
CA ASP A 166 -22.50 0.41 17.92
C ASP A 166 -21.41 0.96 16.98
N TYR A 167 -20.75 2.03 17.38
CA TYR A 167 -19.71 2.64 16.56
C TYR A 167 -18.36 1.94 16.70
N TRP A 168 -17.58 1.96 15.64
CA TRP A 168 -16.26 1.36 15.51
C TRP A 168 -15.27 1.71 16.65
N TYR A 169 -15.34 2.92 17.20
CA TYR A 169 -14.43 3.44 18.24
C TYR A 169 -14.86 3.10 19.68
N LEU A 170 -15.99 2.43 19.88
CA LEU A 170 -16.44 2.04 21.23
C LEU A 170 -15.62 0.87 21.75
N ASP A 171 -15.40 0.82 23.06
CA ASP A 171 -14.64 -0.25 23.73
C ASP A 171 -15.22 -1.64 23.49
N ALA A 172 -16.52 -1.74 23.18
CA ALA A 172 -17.16 -2.99 22.79
C ALA A 172 -16.71 -3.49 21.40
N ASN A 173 -16.25 -2.59 20.54
CA ASN A 173 -15.87 -2.88 19.15
C ASN A 173 -14.37 -2.78 18.89
N THR A 174 -13.60 -2.16 19.80
CA THR A 174 -12.14 -2.07 19.71
C THR A 174 -11.51 -2.35 21.08
N ASP A 175 -10.82 -3.47 21.21
CA ASP A 175 -10.21 -3.91 22.49
C ASP A 175 -8.92 -3.13 22.78
N GLN A 176 -8.97 -2.25 23.79
CA GLN A 176 -7.82 -1.44 24.20
C GLN A 176 -6.63 -2.30 24.67
N THR A 177 -6.89 -3.45 25.31
CA THR A 177 -5.81 -4.32 25.82
C THR A 177 -5.03 -4.93 24.66
N LEU A 178 -5.75 -5.36 23.63
CA LEU A 178 -5.11 -5.89 22.41
C LEU A 178 -4.40 -4.80 21.62
N VAL A 179 -4.97 -3.59 21.51
CA VAL A 179 -4.27 -2.45 20.88
C VAL A 179 -2.93 -2.16 21.58
N ASN A 180 -2.92 -2.13 22.93
CA ASN A 180 -1.70 -1.94 23.70
C ASN A 180 -0.68 -3.06 23.43
N ALA A 181 -1.13 -4.31 23.39
CA ALA A 181 -0.27 -5.46 23.10
C ALA A 181 0.28 -5.43 21.66
N MET A 182 -0.55 -5.03 20.68
CA MET A 182 -0.11 -4.85 19.29
C MET A 182 0.97 -3.78 19.16
N LEU A 183 0.79 -2.63 19.81
CA LEU A 183 1.79 -1.55 19.79
C LEU A 183 3.09 -2.02 20.45
N SER A 184 3.01 -2.63 21.64
CA SER A 184 4.17 -3.20 22.34
C SER A 184 4.93 -4.20 21.46
N LYS A 185 4.23 -5.16 20.89
CA LYS A 185 4.81 -6.14 19.96
C LYS A 185 5.46 -5.46 18.76
N GLY A 186 4.76 -4.48 18.18
CA GLY A 186 5.22 -3.73 17.01
C GLY A 186 6.56 -3.02 17.24
N ILE A 187 6.67 -2.22 18.30
CA ILE A 187 7.91 -1.48 18.60
C ILE A 187 9.08 -2.40 19.00
N GLN A 188 8.79 -3.48 19.73
CA GLN A 188 9.81 -4.48 20.07
C GLN A 188 10.37 -5.14 18.80
N LYS A 189 9.51 -5.55 17.86
CA LYS A 189 9.94 -6.17 16.60
C LYS A 189 10.60 -5.19 15.65
N LEU A 190 10.19 -3.92 15.67
CA LEU A 190 10.82 -2.85 14.89
C LEU A 190 12.27 -2.63 15.32
N THR A 191 12.54 -2.71 16.61
CA THR A 191 13.86 -2.38 17.20
C THR A 191 14.69 -3.61 17.59
N GLY A 192 14.11 -4.82 17.55
CA GLY A 192 14.74 -6.05 18.03
C GLY A 192 14.84 -6.15 19.56
N ALA A 193 14.19 -5.24 20.29
CA ALA A 193 14.22 -5.24 21.75
C ALA A 193 13.25 -6.25 22.35
N SER A 194 13.49 -6.65 23.59
CA SER A 194 12.63 -7.58 24.35
C SER A 194 11.65 -6.90 25.29
N THR A 195 11.82 -5.60 25.53
CA THR A 195 10.95 -4.76 26.38
C THR A 195 10.60 -3.46 25.67
N ASP A 196 9.47 -2.85 26.01
CA ASP A 196 9.04 -1.56 25.47
C ASP A 196 10.02 -0.44 25.83
N ALA A 197 10.54 -0.44 27.04
CA ALA A 197 11.52 0.54 27.49
C ALA A 197 12.79 0.52 26.64
N ASP A 198 13.33 -0.69 26.37
CA ASP A 198 14.50 -0.84 25.51
C ASP A 198 14.18 -0.47 24.06
N ALA A 199 12.98 -0.82 23.60
CA ALA A 199 12.53 -0.50 22.24
C ALA A 199 12.50 1.02 22.01
N TRP A 200 11.85 1.77 22.88
CA TRP A 200 11.84 3.24 22.83
C TRP A 200 13.24 3.84 22.97
N ASN A 201 14.04 3.34 23.90
CA ASN A 201 15.42 3.81 24.06
C ASN A 201 16.25 3.59 22.77
N ASN A 202 16.05 2.45 22.09
CA ASN A 202 16.72 2.19 20.81
C ASN A 202 16.23 3.15 19.71
N LEU A 203 14.92 3.45 19.63
CA LEU A 203 14.39 4.41 18.67
C LEU A 203 15.00 5.80 18.88
N PHE A 204 15.00 6.32 20.13
CA PHE A 204 15.59 7.64 20.45
C PHE A 204 17.09 7.66 20.16
N LYS A 205 17.84 6.64 20.56
CA LYS A 205 19.28 6.56 20.29
C LYS A 205 19.61 6.56 18.82
N HIS A 206 18.89 5.76 18.03
CA HIS A 206 19.09 5.70 16.59
C HIS A 206 18.78 7.05 15.93
N PHE A 207 17.68 7.69 16.33
CA PHE A 207 17.31 9.01 15.83
C PHE A 207 18.38 10.05 16.19
N ASN A 208 18.76 10.13 17.45
CA ASN A 208 19.72 11.10 17.94
C ASN A 208 21.13 10.91 17.36
N GLU A 209 21.54 9.67 17.10
CA GLU A 209 22.80 9.39 16.42
C GLU A 209 22.81 9.96 15.00
N ASN A 210 21.73 9.76 14.25
CA ASN A 210 21.59 10.29 12.89
C ASN A 210 21.50 11.83 12.85
N HIS A 211 21.08 12.47 13.94
CA HIS A 211 21.01 13.92 14.08
C HIS A 211 22.23 14.53 14.82
N GLY A 212 23.35 13.82 14.87
CA GLY A 212 24.59 14.32 15.48
C GLY A 212 24.58 14.45 16.99
N LYS A 213 23.51 14.00 17.69
CA LYS A 213 23.39 14.02 19.16
C LYS A 213 24.01 12.78 19.84
N GLY A 214 24.61 11.86 19.05
CA GLY A 214 25.21 10.61 19.53
C GLY A 214 24.18 9.60 20.03
N GLN A 215 24.66 8.53 20.71
CA GLN A 215 23.84 7.42 21.26
C GLN A 215 23.06 7.86 22.52
N THR A 216 22.34 8.97 22.43
CA THR A 216 21.56 9.53 23.54
C THR A 216 20.10 9.12 23.42
N GLY A 217 19.51 8.60 24.51
CA GLY A 217 18.07 8.34 24.60
C GLY A 217 17.27 9.64 24.79
N TYR A 218 15.97 9.51 25.08
CA TYR A 218 15.13 10.65 25.44
C TYR A 218 15.69 11.38 26.66
N VAL A 219 15.73 12.71 26.60
CA VAL A 219 16.14 13.57 27.69
C VAL A 219 14.91 14.31 28.25
N THR A 220 14.75 14.28 29.57
CA THR A 220 13.60 14.93 30.23
C THR A 220 13.49 16.40 29.83
N GLY A 221 12.32 16.83 29.39
CA GLY A 221 12.03 18.18 28.92
C GLY A 221 12.10 18.33 27.39
N GLU A 222 12.53 17.31 26.65
CA GLU A 222 12.37 17.29 25.20
C GLU A 222 10.89 17.09 24.83
N ASN A 223 10.41 17.86 23.85
CA ASN A 223 9.01 17.84 23.43
C ASN A 223 8.77 16.78 22.34
N ILE A 224 7.61 16.14 22.41
CA ILE A 224 7.15 15.17 21.40
C ILE A 224 5.84 15.65 20.78
N ALA A 225 5.80 15.82 19.46
CA ALA A 225 4.59 16.11 18.71
C ALA A 225 4.04 14.85 18.06
N ILE A 226 2.73 14.60 18.19
CA ILE A 226 2.06 13.44 17.61
C ILE A 226 1.02 13.91 16.59
N LYS A 227 1.30 13.66 15.31
CA LYS A 227 0.35 13.94 14.23
C LYS A 227 -0.59 12.75 14.03
N ILE A 228 -1.88 12.98 14.21
CA ILE A 228 -2.95 12.01 13.94
C ILE A 228 -3.83 12.48 12.78
N ASN A 229 -4.68 11.61 12.24
CA ASN A 229 -5.59 11.93 11.14
C ASN A 229 -7.02 12.10 11.65
N LEU A 230 -7.57 13.31 11.54
CA LEU A 230 -8.90 13.67 12.02
C LEU A 230 -9.85 14.19 10.92
N ASN A 231 -9.55 14.01 9.66
CA ASN A 231 -10.35 14.56 8.57
C ASN A 231 -11.72 13.87 8.35
N GLY A 232 -12.03 12.80 9.07
CA GLY A 232 -13.35 12.14 9.11
C GLY A 232 -14.31 12.65 10.18
N GLN A 233 -13.98 13.68 10.94
CA GLN A 233 -14.71 14.13 12.15
C GLN A 233 -16.13 14.68 11.89
N SER A 234 -16.52 14.94 10.64
CA SER A 234 -17.84 15.44 10.30
C SER A 234 -18.99 14.48 10.65
N HIS A 235 -18.68 13.18 10.81
CA HIS A 235 -19.67 12.17 11.13
C HIS A 235 -19.06 11.05 12.01
N PRO A 236 -19.77 10.59 13.07
CA PRO A 236 -19.26 9.59 14.02
C PRO A 236 -18.96 8.22 13.39
N ARG A 237 -19.55 7.92 12.24
CA ARG A 237 -19.30 6.67 11.49
C ARG A 237 -17.98 6.66 10.73
N ASN A 238 -17.42 7.83 10.46
CA ASN A 238 -16.22 7.96 9.62
C ASN A 238 -14.97 7.59 10.40
N VAL A 239 -14.01 6.97 9.71
CA VAL A 239 -12.75 6.55 10.32
C VAL A 239 -11.81 7.75 10.48
N ASN A 240 -11.25 7.85 11.66
CA ASN A 240 -10.13 8.70 12.05
C ASN A 240 -9.07 7.84 12.73
N THR A 241 -7.93 8.40 13.10
CA THR A 241 -7.02 7.69 14.01
C THR A 241 -7.79 7.32 15.27
N SER A 242 -7.76 6.02 15.63
CA SER A 242 -8.57 5.48 16.71
C SER A 242 -8.18 6.06 18.07
N PRO A 243 -9.11 6.37 18.94
CA PRO A 243 -8.80 6.78 20.31
C PRO A 243 -7.92 5.76 21.02
N GLN A 244 -8.12 4.48 20.75
CA GLN A 244 -7.39 3.38 21.38
C GLN A 244 -5.91 3.39 21.04
N ILE A 245 -5.51 3.64 19.78
CA ILE A 245 -4.10 3.74 19.44
C ILE A 245 -3.47 5.02 20.02
N CYS A 246 -4.25 6.12 20.09
CA CYS A 246 -3.80 7.33 20.75
C CYS A 246 -3.55 7.11 22.25
N ILE A 247 -4.43 6.37 22.94
CA ILE A 247 -4.22 6.00 24.35
C ILE A 247 -2.98 5.11 24.49
N ALA A 248 -2.82 4.11 23.63
CA ALA A 248 -1.70 3.17 23.69
C ALA A 248 -0.34 3.89 23.53
N ILE A 249 -0.22 4.82 22.57
CA ILE A 249 1.03 5.57 22.35
C ILE A 249 1.32 6.53 23.50
N LEU A 250 0.30 7.23 24.02
CA LEU A 250 0.45 8.11 25.18
C LEU A 250 0.83 7.33 26.44
N ASP A 251 0.24 6.14 26.64
CA ASP A 251 0.59 5.28 27.77
C ASP A 251 2.06 4.87 27.75
N GLN A 252 2.57 4.45 26.61
CA GLN A 252 3.99 4.10 26.48
C GLN A 252 4.92 5.28 26.65
N LEU A 253 4.60 6.45 26.07
CA LEU A 253 5.44 7.63 26.24
C LEU A 253 5.47 8.12 27.68
N VAL A 254 4.32 8.19 28.35
CA VAL A 254 4.21 8.69 29.73
C VAL A 254 4.71 7.66 30.74
N ASN A 255 4.23 6.43 30.66
CA ASN A 255 4.43 5.43 31.73
C ASN A 255 5.66 4.54 31.51
N THR A 256 6.10 4.35 30.25
CA THR A 256 7.28 3.53 29.94
C THR A 256 8.53 4.37 29.71
N VAL A 257 8.43 5.42 28.88
CA VAL A 257 9.56 6.31 28.59
C VAL A 257 9.77 7.35 29.71
N GLY A 258 8.69 7.79 30.37
CA GLY A 258 8.71 8.80 31.43
C GLY A 258 8.63 10.23 30.91
N VAL A 259 8.05 10.44 29.72
CA VAL A 259 7.81 11.77 29.16
C VAL A 259 6.74 12.47 29.99
N ALA A 260 6.99 13.70 30.42
CA ALA A 260 5.99 14.48 31.12
C ALA A 260 4.80 14.76 30.15
N GLN A 261 3.57 14.63 30.66
CA GLN A 261 2.39 14.86 29.81
C GLN A 261 2.38 16.26 29.17
N SER A 262 2.93 17.27 29.87
CA SER A 262 3.04 18.65 29.39
C SER A 262 3.99 18.79 28.18
N ASP A 263 4.89 17.84 27.99
CA ASP A 263 5.90 17.85 26.94
C ASP A 263 5.41 17.05 25.71
N ILE A 264 4.15 16.56 25.76
CA ILE A 264 3.51 15.86 24.66
C ILE A 264 2.37 16.71 24.10
N SER A 265 2.37 16.89 22.77
CA SER A 265 1.25 17.48 22.05
C SER A 265 0.72 16.50 20.99
N ILE A 266 -0.60 16.42 20.84
CA ILE A 266 -1.25 15.46 19.92
C ILE A 266 -2.47 16.08 19.25
N GLY A 267 -2.64 15.82 17.94
CA GLY A 267 -3.81 16.22 17.18
C GLY A 267 -3.58 16.31 15.68
N ASP A 268 -4.49 17.01 15.04
CA ASP A 268 -4.44 17.36 13.61
C ASP A 268 -4.57 18.90 13.51
N PRO A 269 -3.51 19.63 13.14
CA PRO A 269 -3.55 21.09 13.12
C PRO A 269 -4.63 21.70 12.23
N ASN A 270 -5.03 21.01 11.17
CA ASN A 270 -6.06 21.48 10.24
C ASN A 270 -7.48 20.97 10.53
N CYS A 271 -7.62 20.00 11.42
CA CYS A 271 -8.91 19.38 11.69
C CYS A 271 -9.30 19.50 13.17
N PRO A 272 -10.57 19.81 13.48
CA PRO A 272 -11.03 19.86 14.87
C PRO A 272 -10.92 18.49 15.54
N MET A 273 -10.51 18.44 16.80
CA MET A 273 -10.54 17.23 17.60
C MET A 273 -11.87 17.14 18.33
N ASN A 274 -12.84 16.40 17.79
CA ASN A 274 -14.15 16.24 18.42
C ASN A 274 -14.08 15.46 19.75
N ASN A 275 -15.21 15.43 20.48
CA ASN A 275 -15.29 14.79 21.79
C ASN A 275 -15.12 13.26 21.75
N ILE A 276 -15.32 12.61 20.61
CA ILE A 276 -15.11 11.16 20.44
C ILE A 276 -13.64 10.81 20.70
N THR A 277 -12.73 11.59 20.12
CA THR A 277 -11.28 11.42 20.32
C THR A 277 -10.83 12.08 21.62
N TYR A 278 -11.22 13.33 21.87
CA TYR A 278 -10.73 14.12 22.99
C TYR A 278 -11.08 13.56 24.37
N ASN A 279 -12.35 13.20 24.61
CA ASN A 279 -12.79 12.85 25.96
C ASN A 279 -12.06 11.65 26.56
N PRO A 280 -11.89 10.51 25.87
CA PRO A 280 -11.16 9.37 26.42
C PRO A 280 -9.67 9.71 26.66
N LEU A 281 -9.04 10.45 25.75
CA LEU A 281 -7.65 10.84 25.89
C LEU A 281 -7.44 11.80 27.09
N LYS A 282 -8.32 12.82 27.20
CA LYS A 282 -8.25 13.80 28.28
C LYS A 282 -8.53 13.18 29.64
N ALA A 283 -9.39 12.17 29.71
CA ALA A 283 -9.66 11.44 30.94
C ALA A 283 -8.43 10.63 31.39
N ALA A 284 -7.72 9.98 30.46
CA ALA A 284 -6.55 9.17 30.75
C ALA A 284 -5.28 10.04 30.98
N PHE A 285 -5.09 11.09 30.19
CA PHE A 285 -3.89 11.94 30.20
C PHE A 285 -4.25 13.42 30.29
N PRO A 286 -4.66 13.90 31.47
CA PRO A 286 -5.24 15.24 31.62
C PRO A 286 -4.31 16.42 31.31
N ASN A 287 -2.99 16.24 31.30
CA ASN A 287 -2.02 17.32 31.11
C ASN A 287 -1.32 17.30 29.73
N VAL A 288 -1.69 16.35 28.85
CA VAL A 288 -1.25 16.36 27.45
C VAL A 288 -1.90 17.54 26.70
N ILE A 289 -1.17 18.14 25.77
CA ILE A 289 -1.64 19.24 24.93
C ILE A 289 -2.40 18.66 23.74
N TYR A 290 -3.70 18.93 23.67
CA TYR A 290 -4.57 18.47 22.59
C TYR A 290 -4.84 19.60 21.61
N TRP A 291 -4.52 19.43 20.33
CA TRP A 291 -4.79 20.46 19.32
C TRP A 291 -6.26 20.41 18.85
N GLY A 292 -6.81 21.59 18.67
CA GLY A 292 -8.17 21.78 18.17
C GLY A 292 -8.70 23.17 18.48
N TYR A 293 -9.88 23.45 17.94
CA TYR A 293 -10.51 24.77 18.04
C TYR A 293 -11.65 24.82 19.06
N GLU A 294 -12.01 23.67 19.63
CA GLU A 294 -13.07 23.56 20.62
C GLU A 294 -12.56 23.80 22.05
N SER A 295 -13.50 24.03 22.95
CA SER A 295 -13.17 24.26 24.37
C SER A 295 -12.35 23.11 24.96
N GLY A 296 -11.30 23.48 25.68
CA GLY A 296 -10.37 22.57 26.34
C GLY A 296 -9.22 22.07 25.44
N ARG A 297 -9.20 22.45 24.17
CA ARG A 297 -8.09 22.21 23.23
C ARG A 297 -7.27 23.48 23.09
N VAL A 298 -6.11 23.32 22.50
CA VAL A 298 -5.19 24.41 22.20
C VAL A 298 -5.17 24.62 20.70
N ASN A 299 -5.42 25.84 20.24
CA ASN A 299 -5.27 26.18 18.83
C ASN A 299 -3.78 26.04 18.48
N PRO A 300 -3.44 25.31 17.43
CA PRO A 300 -2.09 25.32 16.93
C PRO A 300 -1.72 26.74 16.43
N GLU A 301 -0.62 27.28 16.86
CA GLU A 301 -0.14 28.61 16.45
C GLU A 301 0.77 28.45 15.22
N PRO A 302 0.64 29.31 14.20
CA PRO A 302 1.54 29.30 13.05
C PRO A 302 2.94 29.80 13.41
N THR A 303 3.92 29.37 12.64
CA THR A 303 5.29 29.83 12.73
C THR A 303 5.74 30.47 11.42
N SER A 304 6.89 31.15 11.45
CA SER A 304 7.55 31.63 10.23
C SER A 304 8.37 30.56 9.51
N SER A 305 8.41 29.33 10.02
CA SER A 305 9.00 28.19 9.31
C SER A 305 8.08 27.72 8.21
N GLU A 306 8.63 27.56 7.01
CA GLU A 306 7.90 27.28 5.79
C GLU A 306 8.31 25.91 5.23
N VAL A 307 7.35 25.25 4.59
CA VAL A 307 7.62 24.08 3.75
C VAL A 307 7.58 24.52 2.29
N LEU A 308 8.74 24.52 1.65
CA LEU A 308 8.80 24.77 0.21
C LEU A 308 8.23 23.57 -0.54
N ILE A 309 7.16 23.80 -1.27
CA ILE A 309 6.59 22.80 -2.17
C ILE A 309 7.22 22.96 -3.55
N SER A 310 8.05 21.99 -3.92
CA SER A 310 8.76 21.94 -5.19
C SER A 310 7.87 21.36 -6.30
N SER A 311 8.09 21.78 -7.54
CA SER A 311 7.42 21.27 -8.71
C SER A 311 8.24 21.53 -9.96
N ASP A 312 8.10 20.69 -10.99
CA ASP A 312 8.64 20.94 -12.31
C ASP A 312 7.96 22.16 -12.97
N ASN A 313 6.70 22.43 -12.61
CA ASN A 313 5.97 23.63 -12.99
C ASN A 313 6.17 24.70 -11.91
N SER A 314 6.89 25.78 -12.24
CA SER A 314 7.18 26.89 -11.31
C SER A 314 5.92 27.60 -10.78
N GLU A 315 4.77 27.50 -11.50
CA GLU A 315 3.49 28.06 -11.04
C GLU A 315 2.86 27.27 -9.88
N LEU A 316 3.33 26.03 -9.66
CA LEU A 316 2.90 25.15 -8.58
C LEU A 316 3.89 25.10 -7.42
N ARG A 317 4.95 25.92 -7.44
CA ARG A 317 5.87 26.11 -6.32
C ARG A 317 5.30 27.14 -5.38
N PHE A 318 5.22 26.80 -4.10
CA PHE A 318 4.73 27.69 -3.05
C PHE A 318 5.29 27.30 -1.69
N ASP A 319 5.23 28.23 -0.76
CA ASP A 319 5.63 28.06 0.63
C ASP A 319 4.38 28.05 1.52
N ASP A 320 4.42 27.27 2.59
CA ASP A 320 3.34 27.16 3.57
C ASP A 320 3.91 27.08 4.99
N GLU A 321 3.16 27.57 5.98
CA GLU A 321 3.61 27.64 7.37
C GLU A 321 3.33 26.33 8.13
N LEU A 322 4.22 26.04 9.10
CA LEU A 322 4.09 24.92 10.03
C LEU A 322 3.55 25.38 11.39
N PRO A 323 2.92 24.48 12.17
CA PRO A 323 2.61 24.74 13.57
C PRO A 323 3.86 24.95 14.42
N GLN A 324 3.85 25.95 15.30
CA GLN A 324 4.95 26.20 16.23
C GLN A 324 5.29 24.95 17.06
N ALA A 325 4.29 24.16 17.45
CA ALA A 325 4.48 22.92 18.21
C ALA A 325 5.38 21.89 17.50
N TYR A 326 5.48 21.91 16.15
CA TYR A 326 6.42 21.04 15.44
C TYR A 326 7.84 21.57 15.47
N ILE A 327 7.98 22.90 15.46
CA ILE A 327 9.28 23.55 15.57
C ILE A 327 9.86 23.32 16.96
N ASP A 328 9.03 23.42 17.99
CA ASP A 328 9.41 23.25 19.40
C ASP A 328 9.63 21.77 19.79
N ALA A 329 9.17 20.83 18.98
CA ALA A 329 9.36 19.41 19.23
C ALA A 329 10.73 18.93 18.75
N GLU A 330 11.40 18.11 19.54
CA GLU A 330 12.59 17.35 19.13
C GLU A 330 12.23 16.12 18.33
N TYR A 331 11.06 15.52 18.60
CA TYR A 331 10.61 14.27 17.96
C TYR A 331 9.17 14.39 17.48
N LEU A 332 8.91 13.78 16.35
CA LEU A 332 7.57 13.67 15.77
C LEU A 332 7.18 12.20 15.61
N ILE A 333 5.94 11.87 15.96
CA ILE A 333 5.32 10.58 15.68
C ILE A 333 4.17 10.81 14.72
N ASN A 334 4.12 10.09 13.61
CA ASN A 334 3.10 10.25 12.58
C ASN A 334 2.18 9.03 12.56
N ILE A 335 0.88 9.24 12.88
CA ILE A 335 -0.14 8.17 13.00
C ILE A 335 -1.26 8.40 11.97
N PRO A 336 -1.06 8.07 10.70
CA PRO A 336 -2.11 8.10 9.69
C PRO A 336 -3.09 6.95 9.85
N VAL A 337 -4.28 7.10 9.25
CA VAL A 337 -5.25 6.01 9.07
C VAL A 337 -4.93 5.22 7.80
N PHE A 338 -5.06 3.91 7.85
CA PHE A 338 -4.89 3.02 6.71
C PHE A 338 -6.07 3.09 5.75
N LYS A 339 -5.99 3.97 4.78
CA LYS A 339 -7.07 4.18 3.79
C LYS A 339 -6.54 4.65 2.45
N LYS A 340 -7.33 4.42 1.41
CA LYS A 340 -7.09 5.07 0.12
C LYS A 340 -7.61 6.52 0.11
N HIS A 341 -7.34 7.23 -0.97
CA HIS A 341 -7.75 8.61 -1.17
C HIS A 341 -8.04 8.86 -2.64
N HIS A 342 -9.22 9.42 -2.97
CA HIS A 342 -9.68 9.59 -4.36
C HIS A 342 -8.75 10.49 -5.21
N ARG A 343 -7.97 11.38 -4.61
CA ARG A 343 -7.03 12.27 -5.32
C ARG A 343 -5.58 11.83 -5.20
N ALA A 344 -5.18 11.29 -4.05
CA ALA A 344 -3.81 10.94 -3.76
C ALA A 344 -3.47 9.47 -4.06
N GLY A 345 -4.47 8.64 -4.33
CA GLY A 345 -4.35 7.19 -4.38
C GLY A 345 -4.40 6.60 -2.98
N ILE A 346 -3.40 6.82 -2.16
CA ILE A 346 -3.35 6.40 -0.76
C ILE A 346 -3.32 7.58 0.20
N SER A 347 -3.75 7.37 1.44
CA SER A 347 -3.72 8.36 2.50
C SER A 347 -2.96 7.80 3.69
N LEU A 348 -1.62 7.86 3.63
CA LEU A 348 -0.72 7.38 4.66
C LEU A 348 0.07 8.53 5.29
N GLY A 349 1.28 8.25 5.78
CA GLY A 349 2.07 9.20 6.58
C GLY A 349 2.31 10.54 5.93
N THR A 350 2.72 10.55 4.68
CA THR A 350 3.01 11.78 3.95
C THR A 350 1.74 12.59 3.66
N LYS A 351 0.67 11.90 3.21
CA LYS A 351 -0.63 12.55 3.02
C LYS A 351 -1.23 13.07 4.34
N ASN A 352 -0.92 12.44 5.47
CA ASN A 352 -1.36 12.90 6.79
C ASN A 352 -0.83 14.30 7.12
N HIS A 353 0.37 14.66 6.65
CA HIS A 353 0.96 15.98 6.82
C HIS A 353 0.32 17.09 5.99
N PHE A 354 -0.62 16.79 5.10
CA PHE A 354 -1.50 17.82 4.53
C PHE A 354 -2.33 18.53 5.62
N GLY A 355 -2.64 17.83 6.71
CA GLY A 355 -3.21 18.44 7.90
C GLY A 355 -2.23 19.21 8.78
N SER A 356 -0.94 19.20 8.47
CA SER A 356 0.13 19.89 9.23
C SER A 356 0.53 21.23 8.62
N ILE A 357 0.18 21.48 7.36
CA ILE A 357 0.71 22.59 6.57
C ILE A 357 -0.43 23.55 6.21
N GLY A 358 -0.21 24.86 6.34
CA GLY A 358 -1.15 25.89 5.90
C GLY A 358 -2.46 25.94 6.69
N ALA A 359 -2.48 25.50 7.94
CA ALA A 359 -3.67 25.44 8.81
C ALA A 359 -4.45 26.77 8.90
N TYR A 360 -3.78 27.89 8.68
CA TYR A 360 -4.27 29.23 8.97
C TYR A 360 -4.67 30.03 7.75
N ALA A 361 -4.22 29.60 6.55
CA ALA A 361 -4.42 30.34 5.29
C ALA A 361 -5.46 29.73 4.35
N GLY A 362 -6.30 28.82 4.84
CA GLY A 362 -7.28 28.12 4.00
C GLY A 362 -6.90 26.68 3.68
N GLY A 363 -5.93 26.14 4.41
CA GLY A 363 -5.57 24.72 4.42
C GLY A 363 -4.74 24.29 3.23
N ALA A 364 -4.38 23.03 3.27
CA ALA A 364 -3.53 22.33 2.32
C ALA A 364 -4.08 22.22 0.86
N TRP A 365 -4.95 23.16 0.44
CA TRP A 365 -5.55 23.12 -0.90
C TRP A 365 -4.51 23.19 -2.01
N HIS A 366 -3.46 24.01 -1.82
CA HIS A 366 -2.39 24.16 -2.82
C HIS A 366 -1.66 22.84 -3.07
N MET A 367 -1.39 22.04 -2.03
CA MET A 367 -0.75 20.75 -2.19
C MET A 367 -1.59 19.75 -3.01
N HIS A 368 -2.92 19.93 -3.06
CA HIS A 368 -3.78 19.10 -3.89
C HIS A 368 -3.56 19.27 -5.39
N TYR A 369 -2.92 20.36 -5.84
CA TYR A 369 -2.51 20.52 -7.25
C TYR A 369 -1.40 19.55 -7.66
N SER A 370 -0.62 19.07 -6.69
CA SER A 370 0.46 18.09 -6.91
C SER A 370 -0.01 16.63 -6.85
N LEU A 371 -1.32 16.36 -6.70
CA LEU A 371 -1.83 14.99 -6.57
C LEU A 371 -2.07 14.33 -7.93
N PRO A 372 -2.01 12.97 -8.00
CA PRO A 372 -2.12 12.24 -9.26
C PRO A 372 -3.50 12.31 -9.93
N CYS A 373 -4.57 12.60 -9.22
CA CYS A 373 -5.91 12.68 -9.83
C CYS A 373 -6.14 14.02 -10.54
N PRO A 374 -6.31 14.05 -11.87
CA PRO A 374 -6.28 15.28 -12.66
C PRO A 374 -7.51 16.19 -12.55
N GLU A 375 -8.64 15.71 -12.09
CA GLU A 375 -9.86 16.54 -11.99
C GLU A 375 -10.77 16.07 -10.86
N ALA A 376 -10.78 16.84 -9.79
CA ALA A 376 -11.89 16.86 -8.85
C ALA A 376 -12.20 18.33 -8.55
N ASP A 377 -13.45 18.73 -8.68
CA ASP A 377 -13.95 20.05 -8.27
C ASP A 377 -13.33 21.26 -9.01
N GLY A 378 -12.94 21.10 -10.29
CA GLY A 378 -12.40 22.17 -11.11
C GLY A 378 -10.93 22.53 -10.82
N ILE A 379 -10.23 21.73 -10.02
CA ILE A 379 -8.81 21.89 -9.75
C ILE A 379 -8.02 21.19 -10.85
N VAL A 380 -7.20 21.95 -11.59
CA VAL A 380 -6.24 21.39 -12.54
C VAL A 380 -5.04 20.88 -11.74
N THR A 381 -4.85 19.58 -11.72
CA THR A 381 -3.73 18.93 -11.02
C THR A 381 -2.66 18.49 -12.03
N GLN A 382 -1.45 18.15 -11.53
CA GLN A 382 -0.41 17.47 -12.29
C GLN A 382 -0.71 15.96 -12.38
N GLY A 383 -1.80 15.59 -13.07
CA GLY A 383 -2.31 14.22 -13.09
C GLY A 383 -1.43 13.19 -13.79
N ASP A 384 -0.40 13.62 -14.53
CA ASP A 384 0.44 12.72 -15.31
C ASP A 384 1.47 11.99 -14.43
N TYR A 385 1.68 10.71 -14.69
CA TYR A 385 2.75 9.92 -14.07
C TYR A 385 4.12 10.56 -14.35
N GLY A 386 4.98 10.60 -13.32
CA GLY A 386 6.29 11.22 -13.37
C GLY A 386 6.30 12.72 -13.07
N ALA A 387 5.14 13.37 -12.91
CA ALA A 387 5.10 14.74 -12.39
C ALA A 387 5.56 14.74 -10.92
N TYR A 388 6.43 15.69 -10.56
CA TYR A 388 6.97 15.74 -9.21
C TYR A 388 5.90 16.01 -8.16
N ARG A 389 5.94 15.26 -7.05
CA ARG A 389 4.92 15.29 -5.99
C ARG A 389 5.42 15.96 -4.72
N CYS A 390 4.60 16.83 -4.12
CA CYS A 390 4.88 17.47 -2.84
C CYS A 390 5.10 16.50 -1.67
N PHE A 391 4.75 15.25 -1.82
CA PHE A 391 5.04 14.20 -0.84
C PHE A 391 6.53 14.03 -0.58
N VAL A 392 7.35 14.21 -1.62
CA VAL A 392 8.82 14.13 -1.48
C VAL A 392 9.35 15.29 -0.65
N ASP A 393 8.81 16.51 -0.85
CA ASP A 393 9.16 17.67 -0.03
C ASP A 393 8.83 17.44 1.46
N ILE A 394 7.66 16.85 1.75
CA ILE A 394 7.25 16.53 3.13
C ILE A 394 8.17 15.49 3.76
N MET A 395 8.52 14.43 3.03
CA MET A 395 9.45 13.40 3.53
C MET A 395 10.87 13.97 3.76
N GLY A 396 11.29 14.89 2.91
CA GLY A 396 12.62 15.50 2.95
C GLY A 396 12.74 16.73 3.86
N HIS A 397 11.64 17.23 4.40
CA HIS A 397 11.66 18.44 5.25
C HIS A 397 12.18 18.15 6.65
N ALA A 398 13.12 18.97 7.16
CA ALA A 398 13.74 18.77 8.45
C ALA A 398 12.74 18.76 9.63
N GLU A 399 11.71 19.63 9.58
CA GLU A 399 10.71 19.75 10.66
C GLU A 399 9.56 18.72 10.56
N LEU A 400 9.48 17.93 9.47
CA LEU A 400 8.46 16.90 9.26
C LEU A 400 9.11 15.51 9.18
N GLY A 401 9.52 15.07 7.98
CA GLY A 401 10.18 13.77 7.83
C GLY A 401 11.45 13.64 8.66
N GLY A 402 12.25 14.72 8.74
CA GLY A 402 13.47 14.76 9.53
C GLY A 402 13.26 14.57 11.03
N LYS A 403 12.18 15.07 11.61
CA LYS A 403 11.84 14.88 13.03
C LYS A 403 11.05 13.60 13.33
N THR A 404 10.60 12.87 12.32
CA THR A 404 9.74 11.69 12.52
C THR A 404 10.56 10.48 12.98
N ILE A 405 10.44 10.16 14.27
CA ILE A 405 11.10 9.00 14.88
C ILE A 405 10.36 7.69 14.60
N LEU A 406 9.04 7.75 14.38
CA LEU A 406 8.18 6.60 14.16
C LEU A 406 7.02 6.93 13.21
N HIS A 407 6.87 6.14 12.17
CA HIS A 407 5.66 6.05 11.37
C HIS A 407 4.83 4.88 11.86
N LEU A 408 3.58 5.14 12.30
CA LEU A 408 2.64 4.16 12.86
C LEU A 408 1.31 4.23 12.13
N VAL A 409 1.06 3.37 11.16
CA VAL A 409 -0.20 3.33 10.42
C VAL A 409 -1.27 2.62 11.24
N ASP A 410 -2.33 3.35 11.57
CA ASP A 410 -3.54 2.80 12.19
C ASP A 410 -4.41 2.11 11.13
N GLY A 411 -4.29 0.81 11.06
CA GLY A 411 -5.07 -0.10 10.23
C GLY A 411 -6.05 -0.96 11.02
N ILE A 412 -6.39 -0.59 12.25
CA ILE A 412 -7.40 -1.31 13.03
C ILE A 412 -8.73 -1.25 12.27
N TRP A 413 -9.10 -0.07 11.76
CA TRP A 413 -10.28 0.18 10.94
C TRP A 413 -9.89 0.87 9.63
N GLY A 414 -9.79 0.11 8.56
CA GLY A 414 -9.45 0.64 7.23
C GLY A 414 -10.65 1.23 6.49
N SER A 415 -10.41 2.21 5.60
CA SER A 415 -11.47 2.89 4.85
C SER A 415 -11.13 3.06 3.37
N THR A 416 -12.14 3.37 2.56
CA THR A 416 -11.99 3.59 1.11
C THR A 416 -11.58 5.00 0.74
N ASN A 417 -11.83 6.01 1.62
CA ASN A 417 -11.55 7.41 1.32
C ASN A 417 -11.56 8.26 2.60
N TRP A 418 -11.21 9.57 2.46
CA TRP A 418 -11.41 10.54 3.52
C TRP A 418 -12.90 10.67 3.85
N GLY A 419 -13.23 10.83 5.14
CA GLY A 419 -14.62 11.05 5.57
C GLY A 419 -15.57 9.89 5.30
N HIS A 420 -15.05 8.67 5.17
CA HIS A 420 -15.86 7.46 4.95
C HIS A 420 -15.83 6.52 6.16
N PRO A 421 -16.87 5.68 6.31
CA PRO A 421 -16.89 4.64 7.34
C PRO A 421 -15.86 3.54 7.05
N PRO A 422 -15.53 2.71 8.06
CA PRO A 422 -14.69 1.54 7.85
C PRO A 422 -15.36 0.54 6.91
N ILE A 423 -14.54 -0.23 6.23
CA ILE A 423 -14.97 -1.31 5.34
C ILE A 423 -14.18 -2.58 5.64
N LYS A 424 -14.84 -3.74 5.54
CA LYS A 424 -14.21 -5.04 5.65
C LYS A 424 -13.40 -5.36 4.41
N TRP A 425 -12.25 -6.01 4.60
CA TRP A 425 -11.30 -6.32 3.55
C TRP A 425 -11.42 -7.77 3.11
N ARG A 426 -11.29 -8.02 1.80
CA ARG A 426 -11.47 -9.34 1.18
C ARG A 426 -10.20 -10.15 1.10
N MET A 427 -9.06 -9.48 0.89
CA MET A 427 -7.78 -10.17 0.72
C MET A 427 -7.41 -10.97 1.97
N THR A 428 -6.66 -12.05 1.76
CA THR A 428 -6.06 -12.82 2.86
C THR A 428 -5.01 -11.96 3.59
N PRO A 429 -4.99 -11.94 4.95
CA PRO A 429 -5.70 -12.83 5.86
C PRO A 429 -7.06 -12.32 6.35
N PHE A 430 -7.52 -11.15 5.92
CA PHE A 430 -8.72 -10.48 6.45
C PHE A 430 -10.02 -11.24 6.09
N ASN A 431 -10.12 -11.84 4.89
CA ASN A 431 -11.19 -12.77 4.47
C ASN A 431 -12.62 -12.26 4.72
N ASN A 432 -12.91 -11.02 4.34
CA ASN A 432 -14.14 -10.27 4.58
C ASN A 432 -14.36 -9.87 6.04
N ASP A 433 -13.28 -9.59 6.74
CA ASP A 433 -13.30 -8.99 8.07
C ASP A 433 -12.52 -7.67 8.10
N TRP A 434 -12.49 -7.02 9.27
CA TRP A 434 -11.78 -5.75 9.45
C TRP A 434 -10.26 -5.95 9.28
N PRO A 435 -9.51 -4.95 8.84
CA PRO A 435 -8.06 -5.11 8.64
C PRO A 435 -7.27 -5.27 9.94
N SER A 436 -7.79 -4.88 11.09
CA SER A 436 -7.31 -5.24 12.44
C SER A 436 -5.78 -5.22 12.58
N SER A 437 -5.14 -4.21 11.98
CA SER A 437 -3.69 -4.18 11.76
C SER A 437 -3.04 -2.89 12.25
N LEU A 438 -1.77 -2.99 12.66
CA LEU A 438 -0.86 -1.86 12.81
C LEU A 438 0.35 -2.08 11.91
N PHE A 439 0.88 -1.00 11.32
CA PHE A 439 2.15 -1.03 10.60
C PHE A 439 3.10 -0.01 11.19
N LEU A 440 4.35 -0.41 11.42
CA LEU A 440 5.37 0.43 12.04
C LEU A 440 6.66 0.42 11.22
N SER A 441 7.25 1.59 11.00
CA SER A 441 8.57 1.70 10.36
C SER A 441 9.28 3.00 10.77
N GLN A 442 10.59 3.01 10.58
CA GLN A 442 11.44 4.21 10.59
C GLN A 442 11.74 4.70 9.16
N ASP A 443 11.40 3.92 8.14
CA ASP A 443 11.57 4.27 6.73
C ASP A 443 10.23 4.76 6.16
N PRO A 444 10.09 6.08 5.86
CA PRO A 444 8.84 6.65 5.37
C PRO A 444 8.42 6.09 4.00
N VAL A 445 9.38 5.79 3.14
CA VAL A 445 9.11 5.28 1.79
C VAL A 445 8.72 3.80 1.86
N ALA A 446 9.42 3.01 2.67
CA ALA A 446 9.12 1.59 2.83
C ALA A 446 7.71 1.33 3.38
N ILE A 447 7.29 2.08 4.43
CA ILE A 447 5.96 1.89 5.01
C ILE A 447 4.84 2.31 4.04
N GLU A 448 5.06 3.34 3.24
CA GLU A 448 4.08 3.75 2.24
C GLU A 448 4.05 2.80 1.04
N SER A 449 5.18 2.22 0.65
CA SER A 449 5.25 1.16 -0.37
C SER A 449 4.47 -0.08 0.05
N VAL A 450 4.65 -0.53 1.30
CA VAL A 450 3.87 -1.64 1.86
C VAL A 450 2.38 -1.29 1.91
N GLY A 451 2.05 -0.11 2.41
CA GLY A 451 0.66 0.36 2.46
C GLY A 451 0.02 0.47 1.08
N TYR A 452 0.78 0.92 0.07
CA TYR A 452 0.35 0.96 -1.32
C TYR A 452 -0.01 -0.45 -1.82
N ASP A 453 0.88 -1.43 -1.64
CA ASP A 453 0.66 -2.79 -2.11
C ASP A 453 -0.60 -3.43 -1.49
N PHE A 454 -0.83 -3.24 -0.19
CA PHE A 454 -2.05 -3.71 0.47
C PHE A 454 -3.30 -3.04 -0.09
N LEU A 455 -3.32 -1.70 -0.16
CA LEU A 455 -4.48 -0.93 -0.62
C LEU A 455 -4.77 -1.17 -2.11
N PHE A 456 -3.73 -1.28 -2.95
CA PHE A 456 -3.87 -1.55 -4.37
C PHE A 456 -4.49 -2.94 -4.63
N ASN A 457 -4.06 -3.95 -3.86
CA ASN A 457 -4.58 -5.31 -4.03
C ASN A 457 -5.95 -5.52 -3.38
N GLU A 458 -6.26 -4.79 -2.29
CA GLU A 458 -7.58 -4.85 -1.69
C GLU A 458 -8.63 -4.19 -2.57
N PHE A 459 -8.35 -2.98 -3.07
CA PHE A 459 -9.31 -2.16 -3.79
C PHE A 459 -9.09 -2.17 -5.30
N ASP A 460 -8.96 -3.34 -5.88
CA ASP A 460 -8.96 -3.53 -7.32
C ASP A 460 -10.36 -3.33 -7.94
N GLU A 461 -10.46 -3.41 -9.30
CA GLU A 461 -11.72 -3.19 -10.03
C GLU A 461 -12.84 -4.15 -9.64
N SER A 462 -12.52 -5.27 -9.00
CA SER A 462 -13.48 -6.29 -8.58
C SER A 462 -14.06 -6.05 -7.19
N HIS A 463 -13.46 -5.13 -6.41
CA HIS A 463 -13.96 -4.81 -5.07
C HIS A 463 -15.07 -3.75 -5.18
N PRO A 464 -16.35 -4.11 -5.09
CA PRO A 464 -17.40 -3.12 -5.12
C PRO A 464 -17.28 -2.21 -3.91
N THR A 465 -17.35 -0.92 -4.16
CA THR A 465 -17.52 0.11 -3.15
C THR A 465 -19.00 0.18 -2.73
N GLU A 466 -19.67 -0.96 -2.62
CA GLU A 466 -21.09 -1.06 -2.30
C GLU A 466 -21.43 -0.33 -0.99
N GLY A 467 -22.40 0.57 -1.08
CA GLY A 467 -22.84 1.40 0.05
C GLY A 467 -22.10 2.72 0.22
N LEU A 468 -21.12 3.03 -0.60
CA LEU A 468 -20.55 4.37 -0.67
C LEU A 468 -21.44 5.25 -1.57
N PRO A 469 -21.65 6.53 -1.22
CA PRO A 469 -22.45 7.41 -2.06
C PRO A 469 -21.86 7.51 -3.45
N ALA A 470 -22.71 7.51 -4.47
CA ALA A 470 -22.38 7.63 -5.89
C ALA A 470 -21.59 8.92 -6.26
N THR A 471 -21.26 9.74 -5.30
CA THR A 471 -20.48 10.97 -5.44
C THR A 471 -18.97 10.73 -5.58
N ASP A 472 -18.49 9.50 -5.40
CA ASP A 472 -17.13 9.10 -5.80
C ASP A 472 -17.07 8.74 -7.30
N ASP A 473 -17.86 9.42 -8.12
CA ASP A 473 -18.13 9.21 -9.55
C ASP A 473 -16.91 9.26 -10.48
N LYS A 474 -15.70 9.31 -9.96
CA LYS A 474 -14.52 9.48 -10.82
C LYS A 474 -13.79 8.18 -11.10
N GLY A 475 -14.56 7.15 -11.23
CA GLY A 475 -14.13 5.80 -11.47
C GLY A 475 -13.92 5.05 -10.15
N PRO A 476 -14.00 3.75 -10.18
CA PRO A 476 -13.99 2.91 -8.99
C PRO A 476 -12.70 2.99 -8.18
N TYR A 477 -11.69 3.72 -8.63
CA TYR A 477 -10.37 3.68 -8.03
C TYR A 477 -9.71 5.01 -7.92
N PRO A 478 -8.93 5.21 -6.82
CA PRO A 478 -7.83 6.11 -6.91
C PRO A 478 -7.00 5.67 -8.11
N ARG A 479 -6.52 6.61 -8.89
CA ARG A 479 -5.58 6.33 -9.97
C ARG A 479 -4.24 5.98 -9.34
N PHE A 480 -4.10 4.73 -8.96
CA PHE A 480 -2.90 4.21 -8.33
C PHE A 480 -1.67 4.34 -9.22
N GLU A 481 -1.86 4.43 -10.53
CA GLU A 481 -0.78 4.63 -11.49
C GLU A 481 0.05 5.90 -11.25
N GLY A 482 -0.57 6.96 -10.69
CA GLY A 482 0.15 8.16 -10.32
C GLY A 482 0.55 8.21 -8.86
N THR A 483 0.21 7.19 -8.08
CA THR A 483 0.51 7.17 -6.65
C THR A 483 1.91 6.64 -6.38
N ASP A 484 2.37 5.61 -7.07
CA ASP A 484 3.71 5.07 -6.84
C ASP A 484 4.82 5.94 -7.41
N ASP A 485 4.52 6.93 -8.26
CA ASP A 485 5.53 7.83 -8.80
C ASP A 485 6.26 8.63 -7.72
N TYR A 486 5.58 9.09 -6.66
CA TYR A 486 6.26 9.79 -5.57
C TYR A 486 7.13 8.87 -4.69
N LEU A 487 6.81 7.59 -4.63
CA LEU A 487 7.64 6.60 -3.93
C LEU A 487 8.98 6.41 -4.67
N HIS A 488 8.92 6.35 -6.01
CA HIS A 488 10.12 6.38 -6.85
C HIS A 488 10.91 7.66 -6.70
N GLN A 489 10.19 8.80 -6.70
CA GLN A 489 10.83 10.11 -6.56
C GLN A 489 11.50 10.25 -5.20
N ALA A 490 10.87 9.79 -4.12
CA ALA A 490 11.46 9.80 -2.78
C ALA A 490 12.68 8.86 -2.67
N ALA A 491 12.64 7.73 -3.36
CA ALA A 491 13.71 6.74 -3.33
C ALA A 491 14.93 7.13 -4.20
N ASP A 492 14.74 7.83 -5.33
CA ASP A 492 15.81 8.16 -6.28
C ASP A 492 15.90 9.67 -6.55
N PRO A 493 17.00 10.34 -6.15
CA PRO A 493 17.22 11.77 -6.35
C PRO A 493 17.32 12.18 -7.83
N ALA A 494 17.52 11.25 -8.75
CA ALA A 494 17.48 11.53 -10.18
C ALA A 494 16.10 12.00 -10.67
N ASN A 495 15.05 11.78 -9.87
CA ASN A 495 13.69 12.23 -10.12
C ASN A 495 13.37 13.58 -9.46
N TRP A 496 14.28 14.17 -8.70
CA TRP A 496 14.05 15.46 -8.05
C TRP A 496 14.21 16.62 -9.04
N PRO A 497 13.47 17.71 -8.88
CA PRO A 497 13.64 18.91 -9.70
C PRO A 497 15.07 19.45 -9.60
N ALA A 498 15.54 20.06 -10.69
CA ALA A 498 16.90 20.61 -10.74
C ALA A 498 17.15 21.63 -9.63
N GLY A 499 18.18 21.42 -8.84
CA GLY A 499 18.57 22.28 -7.71
C GLY A 499 17.85 21.98 -6.40
N ILE A 500 17.00 20.97 -6.35
CA ILE A 500 16.39 20.47 -5.12
C ILE A 500 17.28 19.38 -4.53
N SER A 501 17.52 19.48 -3.23
CA SER A 501 18.19 18.47 -2.42
C SER A 501 17.58 18.48 -1.01
N TYR A 502 17.60 17.35 -0.34
CA TYR A 502 17.03 17.20 1.00
C TYR A 502 18.12 16.84 2.01
N ASP A 503 18.07 17.52 3.15
CA ASP A 503 18.90 17.29 4.34
C ASP A 503 17.95 17.27 5.55
N PRO A 504 17.11 16.22 5.68
CA PRO A 504 16.12 16.16 6.74
C PRO A 504 16.74 16.01 8.13
N GLU A 505 17.94 15.47 8.24
CA GLU A 505 18.70 15.36 9.46
C GLU A 505 19.35 16.71 9.88
N ASN A 506 19.35 17.70 8.97
CA ASN A 506 19.91 19.05 9.15
C ASN A 506 21.39 19.01 9.60
N ASP A 507 22.17 18.11 9.04
CA ASP A 507 23.60 17.93 9.34
C ASP A 507 24.51 18.56 8.28
N GLY A 508 23.96 19.19 7.26
CA GLY A 508 24.66 19.81 6.13
C GLY A 508 25.00 18.83 5.00
N SER A 509 24.51 17.60 5.06
CA SER A 509 24.77 16.55 4.08
C SER A 509 23.49 16.18 3.34
N ALA A 510 23.39 16.52 2.05
CA ALA A 510 22.23 16.12 1.26
C ALA A 510 22.14 14.61 1.13
N LEU A 511 20.95 14.07 1.34
CA LEU A 511 20.66 12.65 1.18
C LEU A 511 20.67 12.23 -0.29
N THR A 512 21.01 10.98 -0.54
CA THR A 512 20.90 10.32 -1.85
C THR A 512 19.60 9.52 -2.00
N SER A 513 18.79 9.45 -0.95
CA SER A 513 17.49 8.78 -0.92
C SER A 513 16.77 9.11 0.37
N LEU A 514 15.45 9.25 0.31
CA LEU A 514 14.61 9.45 1.50
C LEU A 514 14.13 8.12 2.12
N GLY A 515 14.37 6.99 1.46
CA GLY A 515 14.02 5.64 1.91
C GLY A 515 14.04 4.65 0.76
N THR A 516 13.57 3.43 0.99
CA THR A 516 13.53 2.38 -0.05
C THR A 516 12.13 2.09 -0.54
N HIS A 517 11.99 2.00 -1.86
CA HIS A 517 10.76 1.61 -2.55
C HIS A 517 10.95 0.30 -3.29
N GLU A 518 10.00 -0.60 -3.18
CA GLU A 518 9.79 -1.77 -4.02
C GLU A 518 8.38 -2.32 -3.83
N HIS A 519 7.92 -3.15 -4.75
CA HIS A 519 6.70 -3.92 -4.61
C HIS A 519 6.97 -5.35 -4.17
N TRP A 520 6.01 -5.98 -3.48
CA TRP A 520 6.08 -7.41 -3.13
C TRP A 520 6.01 -8.33 -4.36
N ASN A 521 6.42 -9.59 -4.20
CA ASN A 521 6.36 -10.58 -5.27
C ASN A 521 4.93 -10.91 -5.74
N ASN A 522 3.97 -10.95 -4.81
CA ASN A 522 2.54 -11.18 -5.08
C ASN A 522 1.70 -10.97 -3.80
N PRO A 523 0.37 -10.77 -3.93
CA PRO A 523 -0.51 -10.50 -2.78
C PRO A 523 -0.78 -11.71 -1.87
N ILE A 524 -0.36 -12.91 -2.25
CA ILE A 524 -0.50 -14.12 -1.42
C ILE A 524 0.66 -14.22 -0.44
N ASP A 525 1.90 -14.21 -0.96
CA ASP A 525 3.10 -14.40 -0.17
C ASP A 525 3.56 -13.12 0.53
N LYS A 526 3.29 -11.96 -0.07
CA LYS A 526 3.65 -10.62 0.42
C LYS A 526 5.15 -10.49 0.76
N LYS A 527 6.02 -11.10 -0.07
CA LYS A 527 7.46 -11.12 0.15
C LYS A 527 8.15 -10.00 -0.64
N TYR A 528 8.97 -9.24 0.05
CA TYR A 528 9.88 -8.23 -0.50
C TYR A 528 11.29 -8.81 -0.67
N SER A 529 12.19 -8.09 -1.32
CA SER A 529 13.53 -8.57 -1.64
C SER A 529 14.33 -9.02 -0.41
N ARG A 530 14.21 -8.29 0.70
CA ARG A 530 14.90 -8.65 1.95
C ARG A 530 14.29 -9.89 2.60
N ASN A 531 12.97 -10.10 2.51
CA ASN A 531 12.34 -11.35 2.95
C ASN A 531 12.80 -12.57 2.13
N LEU A 532 13.16 -12.35 0.86
CA LEU A 532 13.65 -13.40 -0.03
C LEU A 532 15.18 -13.56 0.01
N GLY A 533 15.90 -12.66 0.68
CA GLY A 533 17.35 -12.64 0.68
C GLY A 533 17.96 -12.27 -0.69
N THR A 534 17.22 -11.57 -1.54
CA THR A 534 17.61 -11.23 -2.92
C THR A 534 18.03 -9.78 -3.10
N GLY A 535 17.84 -8.91 -2.10
CA GLY A 535 18.18 -7.49 -2.18
C GLY A 535 18.14 -6.80 -0.82
N ASN A 536 18.48 -5.49 -0.85
CA ASN A 536 18.57 -4.63 0.34
C ASN A 536 17.36 -3.68 0.49
N GLY A 537 16.21 -4.02 -0.09
CA GLY A 537 14.99 -3.23 -0.05
C GLY A 537 14.20 -3.40 1.24
N ILE A 538 12.89 -3.68 1.09
CA ILE A 538 11.95 -3.79 2.20
C ILE A 538 12.03 -5.18 2.85
N GLU A 539 11.85 -5.20 4.18
CA GLU A 539 11.53 -6.38 4.97
C GLU A 539 10.13 -6.20 5.57
N LEU A 540 9.14 -6.93 5.11
CA LEU A 540 7.85 -7.00 5.78
C LEU A 540 7.92 -8.02 6.92
N TYR A 541 8.04 -7.54 8.16
CA TYR A 541 8.07 -8.38 9.35
C TYR A 541 6.66 -8.55 9.90
N TYR A 542 6.06 -9.69 9.63
CA TYR A 542 4.74 -10.03 10.13
C TYR A 542 4.80 -10.55 11.57
N THR A 543 3.84 -10.18 12.43
CA THR A 543 3.66 -10.70 13.78
C THR A 543 2.20 -10.59 14.26
N SER A 544 1.83 -11.32 15.32
CA SER A 544 0.51 -11.27 15.94
C SER A 544 0.63 -11.26 17.47
N THR A 545 -0.35 -10.70 18.15
CA THR A 545 -0.48 -10.78 19.61
C THR A 545 -1.07 -12.11 20.06
N ASN A 546 -1.83 -12.75 19.18
CA ASN A 546 -2.41 -14.06 19.45
C ASN A 546 -1.34 -15.17 19.28
N PRO A 547 -0.96 -15.89 20.34
CA PRO A 547 0.03 -16.96 20.24
C PRO A 547 -0.43 -18.15 19.36
N ALA A 548 -1.70 -18.21 18.98
CA ALA A 548 -2.26 -19.21 18.07
C ALA A 548 -2.43 -18.68 16.62
N GLY A 549 -2.15 -17.41 16.34
CA GLY A 549 -2.37 -16.79 15.04
C GLY A 549 -1.06 -16.48 14.31
N LEU A 550 -1.00 -16.83 13.05
CA LEU A 550 -0.22 -16.31 11.89
C LEU A 550 1.31 -16.05 12.01
N ASP A 551 1.95 -15.92 13.17
CA ASP A 551 3.40 -16.10 13.32
C ASP A 551 3.85 -17.44 12.70
N ASP A 552 2.89 -18.32 12.52
CA ASP A 552 2.98 -19.62 11.88
C ASP A 552 3.11 -19.61 10.35
N LEU A 553 2.79 -18.52 9.68
CA LEU A 553 2.88 -18.45 8.21
C LEU A 553 4.31 -18.29 7.67
N GLN A 554 5.28 -17.95 8.53
CA GLN A 554 6.66 -17.75 8.07
C GLN A 554 7.45 -19.06 7.96
N LEU A 555 7.26 -20.03 8.86
CA LEU A 555 7.95 -21.32 8.79
C LEU A 555 7.14 -22.42 8.10
N ALA A 556 5.83 -22.48 8.38
CA ALA A 556 4.95 -23.48 7.80
C ALA A 556 3.53 -22.94 7.62
N SER A 557 2.84 -23.30 6.53
CA SER A 557 1.41 -23.02 6.39
C SER A 557 0.59 -23.86 7.35
N SER A 558 -0.57 -23.35 7.80
CA SER A 558 -1.53 -24.12 8.60
C SER A 558 -1.90 -25.43 7.89
N PRO A 559 -1.83 -26.58 8.59
CA PRO A 559 -2.13 -27.87 7.98
C PRO A 559 -3.56 -27.97 7.50
N LYS A 560 -3.74 -28.37 6.24
CA LYS A 560 -5.03 -28.71 5.64
C LYS A 560 -5.25 -30.22 5.75
N VAL A 561 -6.46 -30.62 6.15
CA VAL A 561 -6.84 -32.03 6.26
C VAL A 561 -8.01 -32.31 5.35
N TYR A 562 -7.86 -33.29 4.46
CA TYR A 562 -8.93 -33.67 3.56
C TYR A 562 -8.91 -35.18 3.24
N PRO A 563 -10.12 -35.83 3.19
CA PRO A 563 -11.38 -35.27 3.63
C PRO A 563 -11.42 -35.04 5.15
N ASN A 564 -12.18 -34.05 5.59
CA ASN A 564 -12.48 -33.82 7.00
C ASN A 564 -13.97 -33.45 7.09
N PRO A 565 -14.87 -34.31 7.57
CA PRO A 565 -14.63 -35.55 8.33
C PRO A 565 -13.96 -36.67 7.55
N VAL A 566 -13.20 -37.49 8.28
CA VAL A 566 -12.45 -38.66 7.80
C VAL A 566 -13.27 -39.92 8.03
N THR A 567 -13.41 -40.75 6.99
CA THR A 567 -14.06 -42.07 7.07
C THR A 567 -13.05 -43.21 7.08
N GLU A 568 -12.10 -43.21 6.14
CA GLU A 568 -11.10 -44.24 6.00
C GLU A 568 -9.66 -43.73 6.06
N LYS A 569 -9.41 -42.66 5.31
CA LYS A 569 -8.08 -42.07 5.14
C LYS A 569 -8.16 -40.56 4.95
N ALA A 570 -7.27 -39.84 5.60
CA ALA A 570 -7.06 -38.40 5.38
C ALA A 570 -5.68 -38.10 4.84
N THR A 571 -5.56 -37.01 4.11
CA THR A 571 -4.30 -36.38 3.74
C THR A 571 -4.12 -35.12 4.59
N ILE A 572 -2.99 -34.99 5.24
CA ILE A 572 -2.56 -33.79 5.97
C ILE A 572 -1.51 -33.10 5.13
N GLN A 573 -1.77 -31.89 4.71
CA GLN A 573 -0.91 -31.13 3.81
C GLN A 573 -0.53 -29.80 4.43
N PHE A 574 0.75 -29.45 4.34
CA PHE A 574 1.28 -28.12 4.71
C PHE A 574 2.44 -27.75 3.80
N ASN A 575 2.83 -26.47 3.84
CA ASN A 575 3.97 -25.95 3.09
C ASN A 575 5.01 -25.39 4.06
N LEU A 576 6.28 -25.70 3.86
CA LEU A 576 7.41 -25.12 4.59
C LEU A 576 8.05 -24.01 3.76
N ALA A 577 8.27 -22.86 4.38
CA ALA A 577 8.95 -21.73 3.74
C ALA A 577 10.45 -22.02 3.53
N GLU A 578 11.07 -22.76 4.46
CA GLU A 578 12.48 -23.13 4.45
C GLU A 578 12.71 -24.55 5.01
N PRO A 579 13.90 -25.13 4.87
CA PRO A 579 14.19 -26.43 5.47
C PRO A 579 14.10 -26.38 7.00
N ALA A 580 13.31 -27.27 7.59
CA ALA A 580 13.03 -27.25 9.02
C ALA A 580 12.98 -28.67 9.64
N LEU A 581 13.26 -28.77 10.93
CA LEU A 581 12.97 -29.95 11.71
C LEU A 581 11.49 -30.00 12.05
N VAL A 582 10.79 -31.05 11.62
CA VAL A 582 9.33 -31.16 11.70
C VAL A 582 8.92 -32.38 12.49
N PHE A 583 8.00 -32.14 13.45
CA PHE A 583 7.27 -33.20 14.16
C PHE A 583 5.78 -33.05 13.81
N LEU A 584 5.19 -34.10 13.27
CA LEU A 584 3.77 -34.18 12.97
C LEU A 584 3.16 -35.33 13.76
N GLU A 585 2.36 -35.01 14.77
CA GLU A 585 1.80 -35.92 15.74
C GLU A 585 0.28 -35.84 15.77
N LEU A 586 -0.38 -36.96 16.01
CA LEU A 586 -1.83 -37.06 16.15
C LEU A 586 -2.21 -37.60 17.51
N TYR A 587 -3.21 -36.96 18.12
CA TYR A 587 -3.71 -37.30 19.46
C TYR A 587 -5.18 -37.68 19.39
N SER A 588 -5.56 -38.67 20.20
CA SER A 588 -6.96 -39.11 20.34
C SER A 588 -7.82 -38.04 21.06
N PRO A 589 -9.15 -38.21 21.09
CA PRO A 589 -10.04 -37.36 21.88
C PRO A 589 -9.71 -37.31 23.38
N GLU A 590 -9.08 -38.34 23.90
CA GLU A 590 -8.63 -38.44 25.30
C GLU A 590 -7.23 -37.81 25.51
N GLY A 591 -6.62 -37.20 24.50
CA GLY A 591 -5.31 -36.56 24.57
C GLY A 591 -4.12 -37.53 24.52
N LYS A 592 -4.32 -38.79 24.13
CA LYS A 592 -3.22 -39.76 23.97
C LYS A 592 -2.61 -39.66 22.58
N LEU A 593 -1.29 -39.71 22.49
CA LEU A 593 -0.59 -39.79 21.19
C LEU A 593 -1.00 -41.09 20.49
N VAL A 594 -1.55 -40.94 19.28
CA VAL A 594 -2.01 -42.04 18.42
C VAL A 594 -0.93 -42.43 17.43
N GLN A 595 -0.36 -41.42 16.78
CA GLN A 595 0.66 -41.65 15.75
C GLN A 595 1.56 -40.43 15.57
N THR A 596 2.84 -40.67 15.30
CA THR A 596 3.77 -39.69 14.76
C THR A 596 3.95 -39.97 13.28
N LEU A 597 3.53 -39.00 12.43
CA LEU A 597 3.59 -39.10 10.96
C LEU A 597 4.95 -38.66 10.42
N ASN A 598 5.60 -37.73 11.10
CA ASN A 598 6.95 -37.28 10.77
C ASN A 598 7.72 -36.89 12.03
N GLN A 599 9.00 -37.22 12.02
CA GLN A 599 9.98 -36.80 13.04
C GLN A 599 11.34 -36.66 12.35
N GLY A 600 11.60 -35.45 11.78
CA GLY A 600 12.87 -35.23 11.09
C GLY A 600 12.89 -33.97 10.23
N GLN A 601 14.02 -33.77 9.57
CA GLN A 601 14.27 -32.64 8.70
C GLN A 601 13.48 -32.78 7.39
N LEU A 602 12.74 -31.75 7.03
CA LEU A 602 12.08 -31.64 5.73
C LEU A 602 12.65 -30.43 4.97
N LYS A 603 12.63 -30.48 3.64
CA LYS A 603 13.04 -29.37 2.77
C LYS A 603 11.93 -28.32 2.67
N ALA A 604 12.28 -27.10 2.20
CA ALA A 604 11.28 -26.13 1.79
C ALA A 604 10.34 -26.71 0.71
N GLY A 605 9.07 -26.30 0.75
CA GLY A 605 8.04 -26.72 -0.22
C GLY A 605 6.88 -27.49 0.42
N GLN A 606 6.03 -28.03 -0.43
CA GLN A 606 4.79 -28.70 -0.05
C GLN A 606 5.05 -30.12 0.44
N HIS A 607 4.47 -30.47 1.60
CA HIS A 607 4.52 -31.81 2.21
C HIS A 607 3.11 -32.36 2.40
N GLN A 608 2.98 -33.69 2.20
CA GLN A 608 1.72 -34.40 2.35
C GLN A 608 1.95 -35.70 3.12
N PHE A 609 1.15 -35.95 4.13
CA PHE A 609 1.16 -37.14 4.95
C PHE A 609 -0.21 -37.79 4.97
N SER A 610 -0.25 -39.09 4.86
CA SER A 610 -1.49 -39.87 4.89
C SER A 610 -1.70 -40.45 6.27
N TRP A 611 -2.94 -40.42 6.76
CA TRP A 611 -3.36 -40.99 8.01
C TRP A 611 -4.67 -41.76 7.86
N SER A 612 -4.74 -42.93 8.47
CA SER A 612 -5.96 -43.73 8.59
C SER A 612 -6.28 -43.92 10.07
N PRO A 613 -7.44 -43.48 10.56
CA PRO A 613 -7.81 -43.63 11.95
C PRO A 613 -8.11 -45.09 12.31
N ASP A 614 -7.85 -45.48 13.57
CA ASP A 614 -8.08 -46.83 14.09
C ASP A 614 -9.57 -47.18 14.30
N GLY A 615 -10.48 -46.54 13.57
CA GLY A 615 -11.91 -46.82 13.55
C GLY A 615 -12.73 -46.27 14.74
N LYS A 616 -12.18 -45.43 15.61
CA LYS A 616 -12.93 -44.77 16.68
C LYS A 616 -13.43 -43.40 16.21
N PRO A 617 -14.75 -43.18 16.08
CA PRO A 617 -15.28 -41.86 15.80
C PRO A 617 -14.92 -40.89 16.93
N GLY A 618 -14.65 -39.63 16.53
CA GLY A 618 -14.32 -38.58 17.51
C GLY A 618 -13.55 -37.41 16.93
N LEU A 619 -13.19 -36.46 17.80
CA LEU A 619 -12.40 -35.32 17.46
C LEU A 619 -10.93 -35.57 17.84
N TYR A 620 -10.09 -35.77 16.86
CA TYR A 620 -8.65 -35.91 17.02
C TYR A 620 -7.97 -34.55 16.88
N ILE A 621 -6.83 -34.38 17.52
CA ILE A 621 -5.99 -33.19 17.44
C ILE A 621 -4.70 -33.54 16.73
N GLY A 622 -4.41 -32.88 15.63
CA GLY A 622 -3.09 -32.89 15.01
C GLY A 622 -2.22 -31.79 15.58
N ARG A 623 -0.94 -32.08 15.81
CA ARG A 623 0.10 -31.13 16.22
C ARG A 623 1.22 -31.17 15.20
N LEU A 624 1.49 -30.03 14.58
CA LEU A 624 2.64 -29.81 13.73
C LEU A 624 3.61 -28.89 14.47
N SER A 625 4.79 -29.41 14.84
CA SER A 625 5.86 -28.62 15.42
C SER A 625 6.98 -28.45 14.41
N VAL A 626 7.41 -27.22 14.16
CA VAL A 626 8.42 -26.87 13.17
C VAL A 626 9.52 -26.06 13.84
N THR A 627 10.78 -26.43 13.61
CA THR A 627 11.95 -25.73 14.15
C THR A 627 12.94 -25.46 13.02
N SER A 628 13.32 -24.19 12.84
CA SER A 628 14.40 -23.76 11.96
C SER A 628 15.27 -22.73 12.67
N GLY A 629 16.56 -23.01 12.81
CA GLY A 629 17.46 -22.18 13.62
C GLY A 629 17.00 -22.04 15.07
N GLU A 630 16.82 -20.82 15.54
CA GLU A 630 16.29 -20.49 16.87
C GLU A 630 14.75 -20.41 16.91
N GLU A 631 14.09 -20.45 15.77
CA GLU A 631 12.63 -20.39 15.70
C GLU A 631 12.00 -21.76 15.92
N HIS A 632 11.01 -21.80 16.82
CA HIS A 632 10.21 -22.98 17.08
C HIS A 632 8.72 -22.62 17.03
N ARG A 633 7.95 -23.39 16.25
CA ARG A 633 6.52 -23.16 16.01
C ARG A 633 5.69 -24.42 16.20
N ASN A 634 4.47 -24.26 16.71
CA ASN A 634 3.51 -25.34 16.91
C ASN A 634 2.16 -24.95 16.30
N HIS A 635 1.61 -25.83 15.45
CA HIS A 635 0.25 -25.75 14.95
C HIS A 635 -0.60 -26.87 15.52
N ALA A 636 -1.75 -26.53 16.09
CA ALA A 636 -2.76 -27.49 16.47
C ALA A 636 -3.93 -27.40 15.47
N PHE A 637 -4.39 -28.53 14.97
CA PHE A 637 -5.51 -28.60 14.03
C PHE A 637 -6.45 -29.75 14.36
N LYS A 638 -7.73 -29.60 13.98
CA LYS A 638 -8.79 -30.55 14.33
C LYS A 638 -9.06 -31.52 13.18
N ILE A 639 -9.20 -32.78 13.50
CA ILE A 639 -9.58 -33.86 12.57
C ILE A 639 -10.81 -34.56 13.12
N ARG A 640 -11.92 -34.49 12.39
CA ARG A 640 -13.13 -35.20 12.77
C ARG A 640 -13.16 -36.56 12.08
N VAL A 641 -13.26 -37.64 12.87
CA VAL A 641 -13.42 -39.04 12.39
C VAL A 641 -14.88 -39.45 12.55
N GLN A 642 -15.48 -40.02 11.50
CA GLN A 642 -16.87 -40.52 11.49
C GLN A 642 -16.92 -42.01 11.71
#